data_9d0cc8f5dc8864d91349585859bc905c
#
_entry.id   9d0cc8f5dc8864d91349585859bc905c
#
_cell.length_a   1.000
_cell.length_b   1.000
_cell.length_c   1.000
_cell.angle_alpha   90.00
_cell.angle_beta   90.00
_cell.angle_gamma   90.00
#
_symmetry.space_group_name_H-M   'P 1'
#
loop_
_entity.id
_entity.type
_entity.pdbx_description
1 polymer ?
#
loop_
_entity_poly.entity_id
_entity_poly.type
_entity_poly.pdbx_seq_one_letter_code
_entity_poly.pdbx_strand_id
1 'polypeptide(L)'
;MREITRRQALALLGGGTVLAADAAYLGRARSAAWWGDIGAGPAYERGTSGYTPDGTAGRTAAYALSAVRLLDSPFRDNQLRNLSYLLFLDPDRMLHTFRLNYGRPSAARPCGGWESPDSLVRGHTVGHLLSGLAISYANTGDPAAKAKGASLVGELASLQEAAPLAGYSPGYLSAFPEEFFTWLEAGQTSRVWSPYYMIHKYLAGMIDQYELAGCDQALDVATRLADWVDRRTAPLSYAHMQRILAVEFGGLPESLVNLYAVTGTERYLTVAQRFYHARFLDPLAAGEDDLAGEQCNVNTPKILAALRMWEVTGDTRYRDIAENFWQFAAGQHSYVIGGQGDHEHWNPPGVTAAALSNYTCEGCVTYNMLKLTRLLHFHDQARTDVLDYYERGLFNHMLGTQDPASAHGFNCYYTGLSAGAVKQQPLNYFPAGDPEVYATDYETFTCDTGTGLETQAKFADTIYSRDSRGVYVNLFIPSEVRCADQGVTIRQETSLPDGPVVRLTVTGGAAPMALRVRVPSWAAGAPAVVLNGVPLRGTVSGGWVTVLRRWAQGDRLDVTLPMRLAFHPAPDAPSVQAASYGPVVLAGRGAGADYAAPDAAADAADNAALLNVARDPVRAEAGPPRLPPLPLLDTATLRRSAARPVTFAATADGRPVSLVPVARARHGPFTVYWRTSPDQGNTVPPAQSQAIPSEG
;
A
#
# COMPACT_ATOMS: atom_id res chain seq x y z
N MET A 1 30.98 41.11 19.78
CA MET A 1 31.01 39.69 19.35
C MET A 1 29.60 39.16 19.55
N ARG A 2 28.88 38.91 18.45
CA ARG A 2 27.54 38.30 18.52
C ARG A 2 27.73 36.80 18.60
N GLU A 3 27.16 36.16 19.59
CA GLU A 3 27.15 34.72 19.73
C GLU A 3 26.44 34.08 18.51
N ILE A 4 27.11 33.13 17.88
CA ILE A 4 26.56 32.33 16.81
C ILE A 4 25.68 31.27 17.45
N THR A 5 24.41 31.21 17.11
CA THR A 5 23.50 30.22 17.65
C THR A 5 23.85 28.82 17.16
N ARG A 6 23.50 27.80 17.93
CA ARG A 6 23.76 26.37 17.62
C ARG A 6 23.24 25.93 16.21
N ARG A 7 22.19 26.60 15.72
CA ARG A 7 21.67 26.42 14.33
C ARG A 7 22.63 26.90 13.25
N GLN A 8 23.36 27.99 13.52
CA GLN A 8 24.33 28.53 12.54
C GLN A 8 25.62 27.69 12.50
N ALA A 9 25.98 27.04 13.60
CA ALA A 9 27.11 26.10 13.66
C ALA A 9 26.79 24.79 12.92
N LEU A 10 25.57 24.28 13.02
CA LEU A 10 25.12 23.09 12.28
C LEU A 10 25.02 23.32 10.77
N ALA A 11 24.61 24.51 10.33
CA ALA A 11 24.59 24.86 8.89
C ALA A 11 26.00 24.95 8.29
N LEU A 12 27.00 25.31 9.08
CA LEU A 12 28.38 25.35 8.63
C LEU A 12 29.06 23.98 8.60
N LEU A 13 28.64 23.06 9.49
CA LEU A 13 29.15 21.68 9.53
C LEU A 13 28.45 20.78 8.48
N GLY A 14 27.16 21.03 8.18
CA GLY A 14 26.41 20.29 7.17
C GLY A 14 26.93 20.50 5.74
N GLY A 15 27.44 21.69 5.42
CA GLY A 15 27.96 21.99 4.08
C GLY A 15 29.22 21.20 3.70
N GLY A 16 30.07 20.87 4.67
CA GLY A 16 31.29 20.10 4.44
C GLY A 16 31.06 18.60 4.19
N THR A 17 30.09 18.05 4.90
CA THR A 17 29.74 16.61 4.77
C THR A 17 28.99 16.30 3.48
N VAL A 18 28.12 17.21 3.02
CA VAL A 18 27.41 17.07 1.75
C VAL A 18 28.37 17.08 0.55
N LEU A 19 29.39 17.94 0.58
CA LEU A 19 30.40 17.97 -0.49
C LEU A 19 31.27 16.72 -0.55
N ALA A 20 31.53 16.07 0.60
CA ALA A 20 32.27 14.82 0.66
C ALA A 20 31.42 13.62 0.17
N ALA A 21 30.11 13.61 0.48
CA ALA A 21 29.16 12.61 -0.02
C ALA A 21 28.95 12.74 -1.54
N ASP A 22 28.85 13.98 -2.06
CA ASP A 22 28.78 14.28 -3.49
C ASP A 22 29.99 13.72 -4.26
N ALA A 23 31.19 13.93 -3.74
CA ALA A 23 32.41 13.44 -4.37
C ALA A 23 32.50 11.90 -4.35
N ALA A 24 32.05 11.27 -3.29
CA ALA A 24 32.02 9.81 -3.17
C ALA A 24 30.96 9.17 -4.08
N TYR A 25 29.77 9.80 -4.20
CA TYR A 25 28.70 9.33 -5.07
C TYR A 25 29.04 9.48 -6.55
N LEU A 26 29.55 10.67 -6.95
CA LEU A 26 29.96 10.92 -8.33
C LEU A 26 31.22 10.12 -8.72
N GLY A 27 32.13 9.87 -7.77
CA GLY A 27 33.31 9.02 -7.99
C GLY A 27 32.94 7.56 -8.21
N ARG A 28 31.94 7.04 -7.51
CA ARG A 28 31.42 5.68 -7.70
C ARG A 28 30.63 5.51 -8.99
N ALA A 29 29.81 6.50 -9.38
CA ALA A 29 29.10 6.46 -10.65
C ALA A 29 29.99 6.58 -11.89
N ARG A 30 31.24 7.04 -11.76
CA ARG A 30 32.20 7.19 -12.86
C ARG A 30 33.19 6.04 -13.03
N SER A 31 33.29 5.12 -12.08
CA SER A 31 34.16 3.95 -12.23
C SER A 31 33.38 2.81 -12.91
N ALA A 32 33.47 2.71 -14.22
CA ALA A 32 32.98 1.59 -15.03
C ALA A 32 33.55 0.20 -14.62
N ALA A 33 34.36 0.15 -13.58
CA ALA A 33 34.99 -1.05 -13.06
C ALA A 33 34.17 -1.77 -11.97
N TRP A 34 32.98 -1.27 -11.60
CA TRP A 34 32.10 -1.91 -10.62
C TRP A 34 31.09 -2.89 -11.23
N TRP A 35 30.97 -2.89 -12.54
CA TRP A 35 30.08 -3.78 -13.29
C TRP A 35 30.85 -5.01 -13.79
N GLY A 36 31.54 -5.72 -12.87
CA GLY A 36 31.99 -7.08 -13.16
C GLY A 36 30.77 -7.96 -13.37
N ASP A 37 30.69 -8.62 -14.56
CA ASP A 37 29.74 -9.64 -15.00
C ASP A 37 28.54 -9.85 -14.02
N ILE A 38 27.60 -8.94 -14.00
CA ILE A 38 26.26 -9.23 -13.52
C ILE A 38 25.69 -10.10 -14.63
N GLY A 39 25.72 -11.42 -14.40
CA GLY A 39 25.09 -12.39 -15.27
C GLY A 39 23.67 -11.91 -15.58
N ALA A 40 23.17 -12.20 -16.78
CA ALA A 40 21.85 -11.80 -17.25
C ALA A 40 20.87 -11.76 -16.07
N GLY A 41 20.31 -10.59 -15.81
CA GLY A 41 19.37 -10.40 -14.69
C GLY A 41 18.30 -11.50 -14.71
N PRO A 42 17.66 -11.81 -13.59
CA PRO A 42 16.68 -12.89 -13.52
C PRO A 42 15.66 -12.72 -14.64
N ALA A 43 15.31 -13.83 -15.30
CA ALA A 43 14.44 -13.82 -16.47
C ALA A 43 13.09 -13.18 -16.10
N TYR A 44 12.67 -12.21 -16.90
CA TYR A 44 11.40 -11.52 -16.77
C TYR A 44 10.26 -12.45 -17.21
N GLU A 45 9.29 -12.68 -16.32
CA GLU A 45 8.09 -13.45 -16.64
C GLU A 45 6.89 -12.49 -16.83
N ARG A 46 6.46 -12.32 -18.08
CA ARG A 46 5.29 -11.49 -18.43
C ARG A 46 4.02 -12.02 -17.79
N GLY A 47 3.20 -11.17 -17.20
CA GLY A 47 1.91 -11.53 -16.62
C GLY A 47 1.86 -11.67 -15.10
N THR A 48 2.97 -11.35 -14.41
CA THR A 48 2.97 -11.21 -12.95
C THR A 48 2.72 -9.75 -12.57
N SER A 49 2.02 -9.48 -11.48
CA SER A 49 1.88 -8.08 -11.00
C SER A 49 3.19 -7.62 -10.36
N GLY A 50 4.00 -6.93 -11.14
CA GLY A 50 5.34 -6.51 -10.77
C GLY A 50 6.34 -7.66 -10.93
N TYR A 51 7.60 -7.25 -11.12
CA TYR A 51 8.73 -8.16 -11.27
C TYR A 51 8.81 -9.11 -10.07
N THR A 52 8.85 -10.39 -10.33
CA THR A 52 9.23 -11.41 -9.36
C THR A 52 10.59 -11.93 -9.79
N PRO A 53 11.63 -11.89 -8.92
CA PRO A 53 12.92 -12.46 -9.27
C PRO A 53 12.72 -13.91 -9.67
N ASP A 54 13.14 -14.28 -10.87
CA ASP A 54 13.04 -15.67 -11.32
C ASP A 54 13.95 -16.54 -10.46
N GLY A 55 13.42 -17.70 -10.08
CA GLY A 55 13.95 -18.56 -9.05
C GLY A 55 15.42 -18.91 -9.19
N THR A 56 16.25 -18.21 -8.44
CA THR A 56 17.45 -18.84 -7.89
C THR A 56 17.00 -19.88 -6.89
N ALA A 57 17.53 -21.07 -6.94
CA ALA A 57 17.18 -22.19 -6.06
C ALA A 57 17.04 -21.72 -4.59
N GLY A 58 15.83 -21.76 -4.04
CA GLY A 58 15.51 -21.35 -2.66
C GLY A 58 14.61 -20.12 -2.49
N ARG A 59 14.30 -19.35 -3.55
CA ARG A 59 13.36 -18.23 -3.49
C ARG A 59 11.94 -18.67 -3.87
N THR A 60 10.91 -18.04 -3.27
CA THR A 60 9.52 -18.19 -3.72
C THR A 60 9.21 -17.20 -4.83
N ALA A 61 8.29 -17.61 -5.70
CA ALA A 61 7.71 -16.77 -6.73
C ALA A 61 6.19 -16.65 -6.54
N ALA A 62 5.62 -15.56 -7.00
CA ALA A 62 4.18 -15.41 -7.12
C ALA A 62 3.62 -16.35 -8.19
N TYR A 63 2.34 -16.66 -8.08
CA TYR A 63 1.58 -17.12 -9.24
C TYR A 63 1.17 -15.93 -10.10
N ALA A 64 1.13 -16.12 -11.42
CA ALA A 64 0.51 -15.14 -12.30
C ALA A 64 -0.94 -14.89 -11.86
N LEU A 65 -1.40 -13.64 -11.94
CA LEU A 65 -2.76 -13.28 -11.53
C LEU A 65 -3.84 -14.13 -12.25
N SER A 66 -3.61 -14.48 -13.51
CA SER A 66 -4.49 -15.35 -14.29
C SER A 66 -4.54 -16.81 -13.80
N ALA A 67 -3.60 -17.21 -12.95
CA ALA A 67 -3.59 -18.55 -12.37
C ALA A 67 -4.42 -18.65 -11.09
N VAL A 68 -4.81 -17.54 -10.48
CA VAL A 68 -5.55 -17.48 -9.21
C VAL A 68 -6.92 -16.85 -9.43
N ARG A 69 -7.97 -17.56 -9.08
CA ARG A 69 -9.35 -17.10 -9.20
C ARG A 69 -10.01 -17.03 -7.82
N LEU A 70 -10.57 -15.87 -7.46
CA LEU A 70 -11.38 -15.73 -6.26
C LEU A 70 -12.71 -16.50 -6.38
N LEU A 71 -13.12 -17.14 -5.30
CA LEU A 71 -14.43 -17.75 -5.13
C LEU A 71 -15.35 -16.84 -4.30
N ASP A 72 -16.62 -17.20 -4.17
CA ASP A 72 -17.63 -16.42 -3.46
C ASP A 72 -17.15 -16.01 -2.06
N SER A 73 -16.99 -14.71 -1.89
CA SER A 73 -16.44 -14.10 -0.68
C SER A 73 -16.54 -12.58 -0.76
N PRO A 74 -16.46 -11.86 0.36
CA PRO A 74 -16.41 -10.39 0.36
C PRO A 74 -15.27 -9.82 -0.50
N PHE A 75 -14.17 -10.55 -0.66
CA PHE A 75 -13.04 -10.14 -1.53
C PHE A 75 -13.43 -10.16 -3.00
N ARG A 76 -14.13 -11.22 -3.45
CA ARG A 76 -14.64 -11.30 -4.81
C ARG A 76 -15.72 -10.24 -5.07
N ASP A 77 -16.60 -10.00 -4.10
CA ASP A 77 -17.65 -8.98 -4.24
C ASP A 77 -17.02 -7.59 -4.45
N ASN A 78 -15.99 -7.25 -3.68
CA ASN A 78 -15.27 -6.00 -3.86
C ASN A 78 -14.56 -5.94 -5.22
N GLN A 79 -13.91 -7.02 -5.66
CA GLN A 79 -13.26 -7.11 -6.97
C GLN A 79 -14.25 -6.86 -8.12
N LEU A 80 -15.46 -7.42 -8.04
CA LEU A 80 -16.48 -7.26 -9.09
C LEU A 80 -17.07 -5.84 -9.10
N ARG A 81 -17.31 -5.23 -7.94
CA ARG A 81 -17.74 -3.82 -7.87
C ARG A 81 -16.67 -2.88 -8.43
N ASN A 82 -15.41 -3.16 -8.13
CA ASN A 82 -14.29 -2.39 -8.68
C ASN A 82 -14.20 -2.51 -10.20
N LEU A 83 -14.34 -3.72 -10.74
CA LEU A 83 -14.41 -3.94 -12.19
C LEU A 83 -15.58 -3.15 -12.82
N SER A 84 -16.74 -3.14 -12.16
CA SER A 84 -17.89 -2.32 -12.58
C SER A 84 -17.52 -0.84 -12.65
N TYR A 85 -16.78 -0.30 -11.65
CA TYR A 85 -16.35 1.10 -11.66
C TYR A 85 -15.30 1.37 -12.76
N LEU A 86 -14.31 0.52 -12.90
CA LEU A 86 -13.31 0.62 -13.97
C LEU A 86 -13.94 0.68 -15.36
N LEU A 87 -14.99 -0.11 -15.59
CA LEU A 87 -15.75 -0.12 -16.86
C LEU A 87 -16.71 1.07 -17.00
N PHE A 88 -17.25 1.58 -15.91
CA PHE A 88 -18.14 2.75 -15.88
C PHE A 88 -17.42 4.05 -16.24
N LEU A 89 -16.19 4.26 -15.75
CA LEU A 89 -15.42 5.49 -15.99
C LEU A 89 -15.29 5.76 -17.50
N ASP A 90 -15.86 6.88 -17.97
CA ASP A 90 -15.85 7.30 -19.37
C ASP A 90 -14.45 7.76 -19.80
N PRO A 91 -13.81 7.12 -20.81
CA PRO A 91 -12.51 7.54 -21.33
C PRO A 91 -12.47 9.00 -21.77
N ASP A 92 -13.55 9.51 -22.37
CA ASP A 92 -13.58 10.90 -22.85
C ASP A 92 -13.52 11.91 -21.69
N ARG A 93 -14.17 11.61 -20.55
CA ARG A 93 -14.08 12.42 -19.35
C ARG A 93 -12.69 12.32 -18.68
N MET A 94 -12.15 11.11 -18.59
CA MET A 94 -10.84 10.87 -17.98
C MET A 94 -9.68 11.52 -18.78
N LEU A 95 -9.80 11.58 -20.10
CA LEU A 95 -8.81 12.19 -20.99
C LEU A 95 -9.08 13.66 -21.31
N HIS A 96 -10.12 14.26 -20.75
CA HIS A 96 -10.50 15.65 -21.03
C HIS A 96 -9.33 16.63 -20.82
N THR A 97 -8.71 16.61 -19.65
CA THR A 97 -7.58 17.50 -19.30
C THR A 97 -6.32 17.22 -20.13
N PHE A 98 -6.06 15.96 -20.47
CA PHE A 98 -4.97 15.61 -21.40
C PHE A 98 -5.19 16.23 -22.77
N ARG A 99 -6.38 16.06 -23.37
CA ARG A 99 -6.68 16.62 -24.69
C ARG A 99 -6.52 18.14 -24.70
N LEU A 100 -7.07 18.83 -23.69
CA LEU A 100 -6.93 20.29 -23.58
C LEU A 100 -5.48 20.73 -23.48
N ASN A 101 -4.66 20.00 -22.71
CA ASN A 101 -3.23 20.30 -22.57
C ASN A 101 -2.47 20.23 -23.91
N TYR A 102 -2.92 19.37 -24.83
CA TYR A 102 -2.32 19.23 -26.17
C TYR A 102 -3.06 20.04 -27.25
N GLY A 103 -3.90 21.00 -26.86
CA GLY A 103 -4.66 21.85 -27.78
C GLY A 103 -5.72 21.09 -28.59
N ARG A 104 -6.10 19.88 -28.18
CA ARG A 104 -7.16 19.11 -28.83
C ARG A 104 -8.51 19.43 -28.19
N PRO A 105 -9.58 19.62 -28.99
CA PRO A 105 -10.88 19.89 -28.45
C PRO A 105 -11.45 18.70 -27.67
N SER A 106 -12.14 18.97 -26.57
CA SER A 106 -12.87 17.97 -25.81
C SER A 106 -14.20 18.56 -25.35
N ALA A 107 -15.31 17.93 -25.73
CA ALA A 107 -16.64 18.29 -25.30
C ALA A 107 -17.11 17.50 -24.07
N ALA A 108 -16.28 16.63 -23.53
CA ALA A 108 -16.60 15.83 -22.35
C ALA A 108 -16.79 16.74 -21.12
N ARG A 109 -17.74 16.36 -20.26
CA ARG A 109 -17.92 17.03 -18.96
C ARG A 109 -16.64 16.78 -18.12
N PRO A 110 -16.00 17.84 -17.57
CA PRO A 110 -14.83 17.66 -16.68
C PRO A 110 -15.16 16.79 -15.47
N CYS A 111 -14.13 16.20 -14.90
CA CYS A 111 -14.18 15.54 -13.58
C CYS A 111 -13.90 16.56 -12.48
N GLY A 112 -14.21 16.20 -11.22
CA GLY A 112 -13.90 16.97 -10.02
C GLY A 112 -12.72 16.41 -9.25
N GLY A 113 -12.49 16.92 -8.05
CA GLY A 113 -11.37 16.54 -7.19
C GLY A 113 -10.02 16.74 -7.88
N TRP A 114 -9.13 15.78 -7.75
CA TRP A 114 -7.79 15.83 -8.38
C TRP A 114 -7.83 15.84 -9.91
N GLU A 115 -8.91 15.37 -10.53
CA GLU A 115 -9.07 15.38 -11.99
C GLU A 115 -9.72 16.67 -12.52
N SER A 116 -10.03 17.64 -11.65
CA SER A 116 -10.52 18.96 -12.07
C SER A 116 -9.52 19.67 -12.98
N PRO A 117 -9.97 20.42 -14.01
CA PRO A 117 -9.09 21.18 -14.90
C PRO A 117 -8.14 22.16 -14.17
N ASP A 118 -8.52 22.66 -13.01
CA ASP A 118 -7.72 23.61 -12.20
C ASP A 118 -6.76 22.89 -11.25
N SER A 119 -6.89 21.58 -11.06
CA SER A 119 -6.03 20.80 -10.17
C SER A 119 -4.59 20.76 -10.67
N LEU A 120 -3.64 20.97 -9.77
CA LEU A 120 -2.21 20.84 -10.06
C LEU A 120 -1.74 19.39 -10.28
N VAL A 121 -2.59 18.42 -9.93
CA VAL A 121 -2.33 16.97 -10.03
C VAL A 121 -3.34 16.24 -10.93
N ARG A 122 -3.98 16.98 -11.84
CA ARG A 122 -4.91 16.41 -12.81
C ARG A 122 -4.23 15.36 -13.69
N GLY A 123 -4.95 14.32 -14.03
CA GLY A 123 -4.46 13.17 -14.77
C GLY A 123 -3.96 12.02 -13.89
N HIS A 124 -3.87 12.21 -12.57
CA HIS A 124 -3.42 11.20 -11.60
C HIS A 124 -4.15 9.86 -11.75
N THR A 125 -5.47 9.90 -11.78
CA THR A 125 -6.31 8.70 -11.80
C THR A 125 -6.20 7.91 -13.09
N VAL A 126 -5.79 8.53 -14.21
CA VAL A 126 -5.62 7.84 -15.49
C VAL A 126 -4.53 6.75 -15.40
N GLY A 127 -3.43 7.02 -14.71
CA GLY A 127 -2.40 6.00 -14.49
C GLY A 127 -2.92 4.80 -13.69
N HIS A 128 -3.62 5.07 -12.60
CA HIS A 128 -4.26 4.02 -11.79
C HIS A 128 -5.38 3.28 -12.53
N LEU A 129 -6.13 3.97 -13.38
CA LEU A 129 -7.15 3.36 -14.24
C LEU A 129 -6.51 2.35 -15.20
N LEU A 130 -5.38 2.68 -15.82
CA LEU A 130 -4.62 1.76 -16.66
C LEU A 130 -4.17 0.52 -15.88
N SER A 131 -3.56 0.72 -14.70
CA SER A 131 -3.14 -0.38 -13.80
C SER A 131 -4.35 -1.23 -13.39
N GLY A 132 -5.43 -0.61 -12.90
CA GLY A 132 -6.63 -1.31 -12.45
C GLY A 132 -7.29 -2.16 -13.54
N LEU A 133 -7.37 -1.63 -14.78
CA LEU A 133 -7.88 -2.36 -15.95
C LEU A 133 -6.99 -3.56 -16.30
N ALA A 134 -5.67 -3.39 -16.31
CA ALA A 134 -4.73 -4.46 -16.62
C ALA A 134 -4.77 -5.58 -15.58
N ILE A 135 -4.75 -5.22 -14.28
CA ILE A 135 -4.86 -6.15 -13.15
C ILE A 135 -6.21 -6.90 -13.20
N SER A 136 -7.32 -6.18 -13.45
CA SER A 136 -8.65 -6.78 -13.55
C SER A 136 -8.74 -7.76 -14.71
N TYR A 137 -8.18 -7.39 -15.89
CA TYR A 137 -8.10 -8.33 -17.01
C TYR A 137 -7.29 -9.58 -16.66
N ALA A 138 -6.12 -9.41 -16.06
CA ALA A 138 -5.26 -10.53 -15.68
C ALA A 138 -5.95 -11.50 -14.71
N ASN A 139 -6.74 -10.97 -13.74
CA ASN A 139 -7.45 -11.81 -12.77
C ASN A 139 -8.73 -12.47 -13.30
N THR A 140 -9.47 -11.75 -14.16
CA THR A 140 -10.83 -12.16 -14.53
C THR A 140 -10.93 -12.66 -15.97
N GLY A 141 -9.98 -12.27 -16.83
CA GLY A 141 -10.05 -12.50 -18.27
C GLY A 141 -11.08 -11.60 -18.99
N ASP A 142 -11.60 -10.56 -18.33
CA ASP A 142 -12.65 -9.71 -18.90
C ASP A 142 -12.16 -8.93 -20.13
N PRO A 143 -12.71 -9.19 -21.33
CA PRO A 143 -12.23 -8.58 -22.56
C PRO A 143 -12.55 -7.08 -22.65
N ALA A 144 -13.57 -6.59 -21.95
CA ALA A 144 -13.91 -5.16 -21.94
C ALA A 144 -12.86 -4.34 -21.15
N ALA A 145 -12.34 -4.89 -20.04
CA ALA A 145 -11.25 -4.28 -19.31
C ALA A 145 -9.97 -4.16 -20.18
N LYS A 146 -9.62 -5.23 -20.90
CA LYS A 146 -8.50 -5.20 -21.86
C LYS A 146 -8.71 -4.18 -22.98
N ALA A 147 -9.88 -4.20 -23.61
CA ALA A 147 -10.18 -3.29 -24.73
C ALA A 147 -10.14 -1.83 -24.31
N LYS A 148 -10.71 -1.51 -23.15
CA LYS A 148 -10.70 -0.15 -22.59
C LYS A 148 -9.30 0.31 -22.27
N GLY A 149 -8.48 -0.52 -21.65
CA GLY A 149 -7.06 -0.24 -21.37
C GLY A 149 -6.29 0.06 -22.66
N ALA A 150 -6.41 -0.79 -23.67
CA ALA A 150 -5.77 -0.60 -24.97
C ALA A 150 -6.24 0.70 -25.67
N SER A 151 -7.53 1.04 -25.59
CA SER A 151 -8.06 2.31 -26.13
C SER A 151 -7.45 3.54 -25.46
N LEU A 152 -7.36 3.53 -24.11
CA LEU A 152 -6.71 4.61 -23.36
C LEU A 152 -5.23 4.75 -23.72
N VAL A 153 -4.50 3.64 -23.84
CA VAL A 153 -3.11 3.63 -24.30
C VAL A 153 -2.98 4.25 -25.68
N GLY A 154 -3.84 3.88 -26.64
CA GLY A 154 -3.84 4.42 -27.99
C GLY A 154 -4.04 5.95 -28.05
N GLU A 155 -5.00 6.47 -27.26
CA GLU A 155 -5.22 7.91 -27.14
C GLU A 155 -4.01 8.63 -26.52
N LEU A 156 -3.47 8.12 -25.42
CA LEU A 156 -2.30 8.70 -24.76
C LEU A 156 -1.06 8.64 -25.65
N ALA A 157 -0.85 7.58 -26.43
CA ALA A 157 0.21 7.47 -27.41
C ALA A 157 0.10 8.56 -28.48
N SER A 158 -1.12 8.78 -29.01
CA SER A 158 -1.39 9.83 -30.01
C SER A 158 -1.14 11.24 -29.46
N LEU A 159 -1.46 11.48 -28.19
CA LEU A 159 -1.15 12.75 -27.52
C LEU A 159 0.36 12.92 -27.34
N GLN A 160 1.07 11.88 -26.89
CA GLN A 160 2.53 11.91 -26.72
C GLN A 160 3.24 12.18 -28.06
N GLU A 161 2.79 11.58 -29.16
CA GLU A 161 3.33 11.82 -30.50
C GLU A 161 3.09 13.27 -30.95
N ALA A 162 1.99 13.87 -30.54
CA ALA A 162 1.68 15.26 -30.82
C ALA A 162 2.40 16.27 -29.90
N ALA A 163 3.17 15.85 -28.92
CA ALA A 163 3.84 16.74 -27.97
C ALA A 163 4.67 17.85 -28.64
N PRO A 164 5.49 17.60 -29.67
CA PRO A 164 6.23 18.68 -30.35
C PRO A 164 5.32 19.70 -31.05
N LEU A 165 4.15 19.28 -31.55
CA LEU A 165 3.18 20.18 -32.18
C LEU A 165 2.45 21.06 -31.14
N ALA A 166 2.33 20.56 -29.90
CA ALA A 166 1.79 21.31 -28.78
C ALA A 166 2.84 22.21 -28.08
N GLY A 167 4.08 22.23 -28.58
CA GLY A 167 5.19 23.01 -28.01
C GLY A 167 5.91 22.33 -26.86
N TYR A 168 5.70 21.03 -26.66
CA TYR A 168 6.37 20.23 -25.62
C TYR A 168 7.55 19.44 -26.16
N SER A 169 8.44 19.02 -25.26
CA SER A 169 9.57 18.16 -25.60
C SER A 169 9.11 16.79 -26.10
N PRO A 170 9.83 16.18 -27.05
CA PRO A 170 9.51 14.83 -27.53
C PRO A 170 9.41 13.83 -26.38
N GLY A 171 8.35 13.02 -26.36
CA GLY A 171 8.10 11.99 -25.36
C GLY A 171 7.40 12.49 -24.09
N TYR A 172 7.19 13.79 -23.92
CA TYR A 172 6.39 14.33 -22.82
C TYR A 172 4.94 13.81 -22.90
N LEU A 173 4.39 13.43 -21.76
CA LEU A 173 3.00 13.03 -21.61
C LEU A 173 2.49 13.43 -20.23
N SER A 174 1.51 14.33 -20.18
CA SER A 174 0.78 14.69 -18.95
C SER A 174 -0.51 15.45 -19.26
N ALA A 175 -1.37 15.58 -18.25
CA ALA A 175 -2.60 16.40 -18.31
C ALA A 175 -2.34 17.88 -17.99
N PHE A 176 -1.11 18.29 -17.72
CA PHE A 176 -0.72 19.67 -17.40
C PHE A 176 0.55 20.09 -18.20
N PRO A 177 0.84 21.42 -18.30
CA PRO A 177 1.96 21.90 -19.09
C PRO A 177 3.33 21.41 -18.59
N GLU A 178 4.25 21.15 -19.50
CA GLU A 178 5.65 20.78 -19.18
C GLU A 178 6.35 21.87 -18.34
N GLU A 179 5.87 23.08 -18.37
CA GLU A 179 6.37 24.21 -17.58
C GLU A 179 6.31 23.97 -16.06
N PHE A 180 5.43 23.07 -15.58
CA PHE A 180 5.39 22.68 -14.17
C PHE A 180 6.74 22.14 -13.68
N PHE A 181 7.43 21.40 -14.50
CA PHE A 181 8.77 20.90 -14.18
C PHE A 181 9.82 22.04 -14.19
N THR A 182 9.68 23.00 -15.09
CA THR A 182 10.55 24.20 -15.10
C THR A 182 10.38 25.04 -13.85
N TRP A 183 9.14 25.19 -13.37
CA TRP A 183 8.87 25.89 -12.11
C TRP A 183 9.42 25.14 -10.90
N LEU A 184 9.26 23.80 -10.87
CA LEU A 184 9.81 22.95 -9.81
C LEU A 184 11.34 23.06 -9.77
N GLU A 185 12.03 22.96 -10.90
CA GLU A 185 13.48 23.06 -11.01
C GLU A 185 13.99 24.44 -10.63
N ALA A 186 13.22 25.50 -10.94
CA ALA A 186 13.52 26.87 -10.50
C ALA A 186 13.20 27.14 -9.02
N GLY A 187 12.71 26.14 -8.27
CA GLY A 187 12.34 26.30 -6.86
C GLY A 187 11.03 27.08 -6.62
N GLN A 188 10.21 27.24 -7.67
CA GLN A 188 8.90 27.93 -7.57
C GLN A 188 7.80 26.97 -7.11
N THR A 189 8.01 26.36 -5.94
CA THR A 189 7.17 25.28 -5.41
C THR A 189 5.73 25.72 -5.06
N SER A 190 5.49 27.02 -4.88
CA SER A 190 4.12 27.55 -4.70
C SER A 190 3.25 27.48 -5.97
N ARG A 191 3.85 27.22 -7.14
CA ARG A 191 3.14 27.14 -8.44
C ARG A 191 2.85 25.72 -8.87
N VAL A 192 3.42 24.73 -8.21
CA VAL A 192 3.32 23.30 -8.53
C VAL A 192 3.09 22.50 -7.28
N TRP A 193 2.44 21.35 -7.44
CA TRP A 193 2.37 20.39 -6.36
C TRP A 193 3.40 19.27 -6.60
N SER A 194 3.06 18.17 -7.25
CA SER A 194 3.87 16.95 -7.34
C SER A 194 4.04 16.44 -8.78
N PRO A 195 4.66 17.19 -9.71
CA PRO A 195 4.63 16.80 -11.13
C PRO A 195 5.30 15.45 -11.40
N TYR A 196 6.42 15.09 -10.74
CA TYR A 196 7.05 13.79 -10.91
C TYR A 196 6.23 12.64 -10.32
N TYR A 197 5.40 12.89 -9.31
CA TYR A 197 4.44 11.92 -8.79
C TYR A 197 3.41 11.51 -9.86
N MET A 198 3.00 12.43 -10.73
CA MET A 198 2.11 12.12 -11.86
C MET A 198 2.80 11.26 -12.90
N ILE A 199 4.05 11.55 -13.24
CA ILE A 199 4.83 10.75 -14.20
C ILE A 199 4.97 9.30 -13.72
N HIS A 200 5.14 9.08 -12.40
CA HIS A 200 5.10 7.74 -11.81
C HIS A 200 3.83 6.98 -12.20
N LYS A 201 2.66 7.61 -12.05
CA LYS A 201 1.37 6.94 -12.30
C LYS A 201 1.22 6.52 -13.76
N TYR A 202 1.65 7.37 -14.69
CA TYR A 202 1.60 7.04 -16.11
C TYR A 202 2.56 5.90 -16.46
N LEU A 203 3.80 5.94 -15.97
CA LEU A 203 4.76 4.87 -16.18
C LEU A 203 4.28 3.54 -15.60
N ALA A 204 3.80 3.54 -14.36
CA ALA A 204 3.26 2.33 -13.72
C ALA A 204 2.10 1.75 -14.53
N GLY A 205 1.11 2.59 -14.90
CA GLY A 205 -0.04 2.15 -15.68
C GLY A 205 0.32 1.60 -17.05
N MET A 206 1.30 2.22 -17.74
CA MET A 206 1.78 1.72 -19.04
C MET A 206 2.51 0.39 -18.90
N ILE A 207 3.36 0.23 -17.88
CA ILE A 207 4.07 -1.02 -17.63
C ILE A 207 3.05 -2.13 -17.32
N ASP A 208 2.05 -1.88 -16.49
CA ASP A 208 1.01 -2.86 -16.17
C ASP A 208 0.19 -3.25 -17.42
N GLN A 209 -0.14 -2.30 -18.30
CA GLN A 209 -0.81 -2.59 -19.57
C GLN A 209 0.03 -3.48 -20.49
N TYR A 210 1.35 -3.25 -20.52
CA TYR A 210 2.27 -4.11 -21.25
C TYR A 210 2.36 -5.50 -20.64
N GLU A 211 2.63 -5.58 -19.34
CA GLU A 211 2.90 -6.84 -18.64
C GLU A 211 1.67 -7.72 -18.48
N LEU A 212 0.55 -7.14 -18.06
CA LEU A 212 -0.64 -7.87 -17.63
C LEU A 212 -1.70 -8.00 -18.72
N ALA A 213 -1.84 -6.98 -19.58
CA ALA A 213 -2.82 -6.96 -20.66
C ALA A 213 -2.22 -7.27 -22.04
N GLY A 214 -0.89 -7.34 -22.18
CA GLY A 214 -0.21 -7.63 -23.42
C GLY A 214 -0.30 -6.51 -24.47
N CYS A 215 -0.36 -5.25 -24.04
CA CYS A 215 -0.41 -4.07 -24.90
C CYS A 215 1.00 -3.57 -25.21
N ASP A 216 1.59 -3.97 -26.36
CA ASP A 216 2.95 -3.60 -26.73
C ASP A 216 3.12 -2.08 -26.92
N GLN A 217 2.10 -1.37 -27.42
CA GLN A 217 2.13 0.08 -27.56
C GLN A 217 2.35 0.81 -26.21
N ALA A 218 1.91 0.21 -25.10
CA ALA A 218 2.12 0.79 -23.77
C ALA A 218 3.61 0.86 -23.40
N LEU A 219 4.41 -0.14 -23.79
CA LEU A 219 5.86 -0.13 -23.59
C LEU A 219 6.52 0.99 -24.41
N ASP A 220 6.06 1.24 -25.64
CA ASP A 220 6.56 2.35 -26.46
C ASP A 220 6.27 3.71 -25.83
N VAL A 221 5.08 3.88 -25.24
CA VAL A 221 4.73 5.12 -24.52
C VAL A 221 5.59 5.27 -23.27
N ALA A 222 5.75 4.20 -22.48
CA ALA A 222 6.56 4.21 -21.28
C ALA A 222 8.03 4.54 -21.55
N THR A 223 8.62 3.93 -22.58
CA THR A 223 10.02 4.18 -22.95
C THR A 223 10.25 5.62 -23.41
N ARG A 224 9.37 6.16 -24.25
CA ARG A 224 9.44 7.57 -24.67
C ARG A 224 9.30 8.54 -23.48
N LEU A 225 8.41 8.23 -22.52
CA LEU A 225 8.23 9.05 -21.33
C LEU A 225 9.47 8.98 -20.40
N ALA A 226 10.03 7.79 -20.20
CA ALA A 226 11.26 7.62 -19.42
C ALA A 226 12.47 8.30 -20.09
N ASP A 227 12.54 8.28 -21.41
CA ASP A 227 13.56 9.02 -22.18
C ASP A 227 13.41 10.53 -22.02
N TRP A 228 12.17 11.03 -21.89
CA TRP A 228 11.95 12.43 -21.56
C TRP A 228 12.43 12.76 -20.15
N VAL A 229 12.14 11.91 -19.14
CA VAL A 229 12.66 12.08 -17.78
C VAL A 229 14.19 12.10 -17.77
N ASP A 230 14.83 11.19 -18.51
CA ASP A 230 16.30 11.14 -18.61
C ASP A 230 16.86 12.45 -19.17
N ARG A 231 16.39 12.90 -20.34
CA ARG A 231 16.87 14.15 -20.96
C ARG A 231 16.69 15.36 -20.06
N ARG A 232 15.60 15.41 -19.29
CA ARG A 232 15.31 16.52 -18.40
C ARG A 232 16.20 16.51 -17.15
N THR A 233 16.45 15.35 -16.57
CA THR A 233 17.20 15.24 -15.31
C THR A 233 18.71 15.06 -15.49
N ALA A 234 19.17 14.62 -16.66
CA ALA A 234 20.60 14.40 -16.93
C ALA A 234 21.50 15.63 -16.71
N PRO A 235 21.09 16.87 -17.06
CA PRO A 235 21.93 18.06 -16.85
C PRO A 235 21.92 18.55 -15.41
N LEU A 236 21.06 18.03 -14.53
CA LEU A 236 20.91 18.53 -13.17
C LEU A 236 22.00 17.96 -12.27
N SER A 237 22.58 18.82 -11.42
CA SER A 237 23.53 18.37 -10.40
C SER A 237 22.82 17.57 -9.30
N TYR A 238 23.57 16.75 -8.57
CA TYR A 238 23.05 16.03 -7.40
C TYR A 238 22.36 16.96 -6.40
N ALA A 239 23.00 18.07 -6.00
CA ALA A 239 22.41 19.02 -5.07
C ALA A 239 21.12 19.67 -5.62
N HIS A 240 21.02 19.85 -6.93
CA HIS A 240 19.80 20.34 -7.57
C HIS A 240 18.69 19.26 -7.50
N MET A 241 19.02 18.01 -7.82
CA MET A 241 18.08 16.91 -7.68
C MET A 241 17.57 16.76 -6.24
N GLN A 242 18.44 16.84 -5.21
CA GLN A 242 17.99 16.77 -3.82
C GLN A 242 16.99 17.89 -3.44
N ARG A 243 17.12 19.09 -4.00
CA ARG A 243 16.10 20.14 -3.81
C ARG A 243 14.77 19.80 -4.50
N ILE A 244 14.81 19.23 -5.69
CA ILE A 244 13.61 18.77 -6.42
C ILE A 244 12.93 17.64 -5.64
N LEU A 245 13.73 16.68 -5.14
CA LEU A 245 13.23 15.52 -4.41
C LEU A 245 12.65 15.87 -3.02
N ALA A 246 12.87 17.10 -2.55
CA ALA A 246 12.16 17.62 -1.40
C ALA A 246 10.66 17.85 -1.68
N VAL A 247 10.26 17.95 -2.94
CA VAL A 247 8.86 17.93 -3.37
C VAL A 247 8.50 16.48 -3.71
N GLU A 248 7.28 16.09 -3.44
CA GLU A 248 6.80 14.72 -3.61
C GLU A 248 7.01 14.18 -5.04
N PHE A 249 7.53 12.97 -5.14
CA PHE A 249 7.73 12.28 -6.42
C PHE A 249 7.30 10.80 -6.37
N GLY A 250 6.80 10.34 -5.23
CA GLY A 250 6.25 9.00 -5.05
C GLY A 250 7.19 7.88 -5.49
N GLY A 251 6.64 6.89 -6.18
CA GLY A 251 7.34 5.70 -6.66
C GLY A 251 7.95 5.83 -8.05
N LEU A 252 8.24 7.02 -8.56
CA LEU A 252 8.84 7.16 -9.90
C LEU A 252 10.09 6.28 -10.10
N PRO A 253 11.05 6.19 -9.14
CA PRO A 253 12.18 5.29 -9.29
C PRO A 253 11.78 3.81 -9.32
N GLU A 254 10.70 3.37 -8.63
CA GLU A 254 10.16 2.02 -8.74
C GLU A 254 9.77 1.70 -10.20
N SER A 255 8.98 2.58 -10.83
CA SER A 255 8.56 2.39 -12.22
C SER A 255 9.73 2.38 -13.20
N LEU A 256 10.75 3.21 -12.98
CA LEU A 256 11.96 3.22 -13.80
C LEU A 256 12.79 1.93 -13.65
N VAL A 257 12.92 1.39 -12.45
CA VAL A 257 13.57 0.09 -12.21
C VAL A 257 12.75 -1.04 -12.85
N ASN A 258 11.42 -1.00 -12.76
CA ASN A 258 10.57 -1.97 -13.43
C ASN A 258 10.72 -1.89 -14.96
N LEU A 259 10.80 -0.68 -15.52
CA LEU A 259 11.06 -0.50 -16.94
C LEU A 259 12.44 -1.03 -17.35
N TYR A 260 13.48 -0.84 -16.52
CA TYR A 260 14.78 -1.47 -16.70
C TYR A 260 14.66 -3.00 -16.74
N ALA A 261 13.96 -3.59 -15.75
CA ALA A 261 13.79 -5.03 -15.67
C ALA A 261 13.09 -5.62 -16.91
N VAL A 262 12.12 -4.87 -17.47
CA VAL A 262 11.36 -5.27 -18.67
C VAL A 262 12.18 -5.14 -19.95
N THR A 263 13.01 -4.08 -20.05
CA THR A 263 13.70 -3.72 -21.33
C THR A 263 15.17 -4.11 -21.37
N GLY A 264 15.80 -4.34 -20.22
CA GLY A 264 17.25 -4.50 -20.10
C GLY A 264 18.03 -3.21 -20.38
N THR A 265 17.38 -2.06 -20.45
CA THR A 265 18.00 -0.78 -20.83
C THR A 265 18.58 -0.07 -19.62
N GLU A 266 19.89 -0.19 -19.36
CA GLU A 266 20.60 0.35 -18.18
C GLU A 266 20.36 1.85 -17.93
N ARG A 267 20.07 2.61 -18.97
CA ARG A 267 19.74 4.03 -18.84
C ARG A 267 18.61 4.26 -17.85
N TYR A 268 17.57 3.43 -17.83
CA TYR A 268 16.43 3.60 -16.92
C TYR A 268 16.81 3.33 -15.46
N LEU A 269 17.72 2.40 -15.22
CA LEU A 269 18.30 2.19 -13.89
C LEU A 269 19.11 3.42 -13.44
N THR A 270 19.92 3.99 -14.33
CA THR A 270 20.67 5.23 -14.06
C THR A 270 19.72 6.40 -13.73
N VAL A 271 18.61 6.54 -14.46
CA VAL A 271 17.60 7.58 -14.19
C VAL A 271 16.97 7.34 -12.82
N ALA A 272 16.58 6.11 -12.49
CA ALA A 272 16.02 5.77 -11.20
C ALA A 272 16.95 6.13 -10.03
N GLN A 273 18.26 5.92 -10.17
CA GLN A 273 19.26 6.29 -9.17
C GLN A 273 19.33 7.80 -8.91
N ARG A 274 19.02 8.65 -9.92
CA ARG A 274 18.97 10.11 -9.72
C ARG A 274 17.86 10.54 -8.75
N PHE A 275 16.83 9.70 -8.57
CA PHE A 275 15.71 9.91 -7.64
C PHE A 275 15.97 9.34 -6.23
N TYR A 276 17.23 9.04 -5.90
CA TYR A 276 17.62 8.67 -4.54
C TYR A 276 17.48 9.89 -3.59
N HIS A 277 16.48 9.87 -2.72
CA HIS A 277 16.20 10.96 -1.76
C HIS A 277 16.99 10.75 -0.47
N ALA A 278 18.22 11.27 -0.43
CA ALA A 278 19.17 11.01 0.65
C ALA A 278 18.64 11.38 2.04
N ARG A 279 17.95 12.55 2.17
CA ARG A 279 17.39 12.98 3.45
C ARG A 279 16.46 11.92 4.09
N PHE A 280 15.69 11.21 3.28
CA PHE A 280 14.75 10.20 3.77
C PHE A 280 15.37 8.79 3.84
N LEU A 281 16.23 8.45 2.88
CA LEU A 281 16.73 7.07 2.75
C LEU A 281 18.01 6.82 3.56
N ASP A 282 18.85 7.85 3.80
CA ASP A 282 20.13 7.66 4.53
C ASP A 282 19.93 7.30 6.00
N PRO A 283 19.01 7.89 6.77
CA PRO A 283 18.71 7.44 8.13
C PRO A 283 18.28 5.97 8.17
N LEU A 284 17.39 5.57 7.24
CA LEU A 284 16.93 4.17 7.15
C LEU A 284 18.07 3.22 6.82
N ALA A 285 19.01 3.61 5.93
CA ALA A 285 20.20 2.81 5.65
C ALA A 285 21.12 2.66 6.87
N ALA A 286 21.09 3.62 7.79
CA ALA A 286 21.82 3.58 9.05
C ALA A 286 21.08 2.85 10.18
N GLY A 287 19.85 2.39 9.95
CA GLY A 287 19.00 1.76 10.96
C GLY A 287 18.36 2.76 11.93
N GLU A 288 18.19 4.01 11.52
CA GLU A 288 17.60 5.09 12.32
C GLU A 288 16.14 5.29 11.92
N ASP A 289 15.24 5.33 12.93
CA ASP A 289 13.82 5.62 12.74
C ASP A 289 13.58 7.15 12.80
N ASP A 290 13.58 7.78 11.63
CA ASP A 290 13.31 9.22 11.44
C ASP A 290 11.97 9.43 10.67
N LEU A 291 10.99 8.54 10.91
CA LEU A 291 9.70 8.59 10.21
C LEU A 291 8.74 9.63 10.80
N ALA A 292 8.86 9.97 12.08
CA ALA A 292 7.92 10.86 12.75
C ALA A 292 7.78 12.22 12.04
N GLY A 293 6.54 12.56 11.65
CA GLY A 293 6.24 13.80 10.93
C GLY A 293 6.50 13.75 9.41
N GLU A 294 7.08 12.67 8.89
CA GLU A 294 7.16 12.47 7.45
C GLU A 294 5.81 11.96 6.89
N GLN A 295 5.47 12.39 5.67
CA GLN A 295 4.21 11.95 5.04
C GLN A 295 4.30 10.48 4.60
N CYS A 296 3.33 9.69 5.02
CA CYS A 296 3.35 8.25 4.89
C CYS A 296 3.29 7.78 3.42
N ASN A 297 2.30 8.28 2.67
CA ASN A 297 1.97 7.75 1.35
C ASN A 297 3.07 8.01 0.32
N VAL A 298 3.61 9.24 0.27
CA VAL A 298 4.62 9.60 -0.74
C VAL A 298 5.99 9.01 -0.45
N ASN A 299 6.25 8.63 0.81
CA ASN A 299 7.53 8.07 1.23
C ASN A 299 7.58 6.54 1.12
N THR A 300 6.49 5.82 1.40
CA THR A 300 6.46 4.36 1.28
C THR A 300 6.83 3.85 -0.13
N PRO A 301 6.39 4.45 -1.26
CA PRO A 301 6.82 4.03 -2.60
C PRO A 301 8.32 4.20 -2.88
N LYS A 302 9.02 5.10 -2.18
CA LYS A 302 10.48 5.23 -2.29
C LYS A 302 11.20 3.99 -1.77
N ILE A 303 10.60 3.32 -0.78
CA ILE A 303 11.12 2.07 -0.21
C ILE A 303 10.87 0.89 -1.16
N LEU A 304 9.72 0.87 -1.84
CA LEU A 304 9.50 -0.08 -2.93
C LEU A 304 10.60 0.04 -3.99
N ALA A 305 10.94 1.27 -4.39
CA ALA A 305 12.03 1.52 -5.30
C ALA A 305 13.38 1.02 -4.76
N ALA A 306 13.67 1.23 -3.48
CA ALA A 306 14.89 0.72 -2.85
C ALA A 306 14.95 -0.81 -2.92
N LEU A 307 13.88 -1.52 -2.54
CA LEU A 307 13.84 -2.98 -2.60
C LEU A 307 14.03 -3.48 -4.05
N ARG A 308 13.39 -2.83 -5.02
CA ARG A 308 13.57 -3.14 -6.45
C ARG A 308 15.00 -2.87 -6.92
N MET A 309 15.63 -1.78 -6.46
CA MET A 309 17.04 -1.48 -6.73
C MET A 309 17.95 -2.61 -6.22
N TRP A 310 17.73 -3.11 -4.99
CA TRP A 310 18.48 -4.25 -4.49
C TRP A 310 18.32 -5.48 -5.38
N GLU A 311 17.11 -5.79 -5.80
CA GLU A 311 16.83 -6.96 -6.64
C GLU A 311 17.61 -6.96 -7.96
N VAL A 312 17.81 -5.79 -8.57
CA VAL A 312 18.48 -5.67 -9.88
C VAL A 312 19.96 -5.35 -9.76
N THR A 313 20.43 -4.76 -8.66
CA THR A 313 21.83 -4.36 -8.48
C THR A 313 22.62 -5.24 -7.52
N GLY A 314 21.95 -5.93 -6.60
CA GLY A 314 22.57 -6.66 -5.48
C GLY A 314 23.16 -5.75 -4.39
N ASP A 315 23.02 -4.42 -4.49
CA ASP A 315 23.52 -3.49 -3.46
C ASP A 315 22.69 -3.60 -2.18
N THR A 316 23.29 -4.19 -1.14
CA THR A 316 22.63 -4.49 0.13
C THR A 316 22.16 -3.26 0.89
N ARG A 317 22.73 -2.07 0.62
CA ARG A 317 22.25 -0.82 1.22
C ARG A 317 20.76 -0.60 0.94
N TYR A 318 20.30 -0.90 -0.27
CA TYR A 318 18.89 -0.76 -0.65
C TYR A 318 17.99 -1.80 0.06
N ARG A 319 18.50 -3.03 0.27
CA ARG A 319 17.80 -4.02 1.09
C ARG A 319 17.67 -3.54 2.53
N ASP A 320 18.76 -3.06 3.11
CA ASP A 320 18.79 -2.62 4.51
C ASP A 320 17.83 -1.44 4.75
N ILE A 321 17.73 -0.51 3.78
CA ILE A 321 16.69 0.54 3.79
C ILE A 321 15.29 -0.07 3.87
N ALA A 322 14.98 -1.05 3.02
CA ALA A 322 13.64 -1.62 2.94
C ALA A 322 13.27 -2.44 4.18
N GLU A 323 14.21 -3.22 4.72
CA GLU A 323 14.02 -4.02 5.92
C GLU A 323 13.85 -3.13 7.16
N ASN A 324 14.71 -2.14 7.36
CA ASN A 324 14.65 -1.22 8.48
C ASN A 324 13.35 -0.41 8.46
N PHE A 325 13.00 0.14 7.28
CA PHE A 325 11.73 0.85 7.13
C PHE A 325 10.54 -0.05 7.49
N TRP A 326 10.49 -1.27 6.97
CA TRP A 326 9.38 -2.17 7.24
C TRP A 326 9.26 -2.50 8.73
N GLN A 327 10.39 -2.75 9.41
CA GLN A 327 10.41 -3.00 10.85
C GLN A 327 9.88 -1.81 11.66
N PHE A 328 10.30 -0.59 11.31
CA PHE A 328 9.81 0.62 11.97
C PHE A 328 8.33 0.86 11.66
N ALA A 329 7.97 0.93 10.41
CA ALA A 329 6.62 1.25 9.98
C ALA A 329 5.58 0.22 10.46
N ALA A 330 5.85 -1.08 10.30
CA ALA A 330 4.96 -2.15 10.72
C ALA A 330 4.95 -2.36 12.23
N GLY A 331 6.10 -2.17 12.90
CA GLY A 331 6.28 -2.46 14.33
C GLY A 331 5.98 -1.29 15.26
N GLN A 332 6.31 -0.05 14.87
CA GLN A 332 6.26 1.11 15.74
C GLN A 332 5.20 2.17 15.35
N HIS A 333 4.76 2.17 14.08
CA HIS A 333 3.90 3.21 13.52
C HIS A 333 2.55 2.70 13.01
N SER A 334 2.23 1.41 13.18
CA SER A 334 0.99 0.81 12.70
C SER A 334 -0.07 0.72 13.78
N TYR A 335 -1.29 1.10 13.43
CA TYR A 335 -2.47 0.81 14.23
C TYR A 335 -2.87 -0.67 14.13
N VAL A 336 -3.73 -1.12 15.04
CA VAL A 336 -4.15 -2.54 15.13
C VAL A 336 -4.74 -3.11 13.84
N ILE A 337 -5.34 -2.27 12.99
CA ILE A 337 -5.91 -2.69 11.70
C ILE A 337 -4.87 -2.80 10.57
N GLY A 338 -3.60 -2.48 10.84
CA GLY A 338 -2.52 -2.48 9.87
C GLY A 338 -2.35 -1.19 9.07
N GLY A 339 -3.25 -0.22 9.24
CA GLY A 339 -3.11 1.13 8.70
C GLY A 339 -2.11 1.97 9.50
N GLN A 340 -1.63 3.06 8.92
CA GLN A 340 -0.62 3.95 9.50
C GLN A 340 -1.02 5.41 9.32
N GLY A 341 -0.37 6.27 10.10
CA GLY A 341 -0.47 7.71 10.00
C GLY A 341 -1.76 8.28 10.62
N ASP A 342 -1.62 9.52 11.03
CA ASP A 342 -2.70 10.43 11.42
C ASP A 342 -2.51 11.70 10.59
N HIS A 343 -3.56 12.17 9.91
CA HIS A 343 -3.45 13.25 8.94
C HIS A 343 -2.29 13.02 7.93
N GLU A 344 -2.20 11.79 7.39
CA GLU A 344 -1.19 11.35 6.40
C GLU A 344 0.26 11.27 6.90
N HIS A 345 0.56 11.60 8.15
CA HIS A 345 1.93 11.63 8.69
C HIS A 345 2.15 10.56 9.74
N TRP A 346 3.36 10.00 9.80
CA TRP A 346 3.71 9.08 10.88
C TRP A 346 3.78 9.80 12.21
N ASN A 347 3.14 9.22 13.21
CA ASN A 347 3.30 9.64 14.60
C ASN A 347 4.69 9.25 15.12
N PRO A 348 5.15 9.80 16.25
CA PRO A 348 6.35 9.30 16.92
C PRO A 348 6.26 7.77 17.18
N PRO A 349 7.41 7.05 17.21
CA PRO A 349 7.42 5.61 17.47
C PRO A 349 6.64 5.23 18.74
N GLY A 350 5.78 4.22 18.64
CA GLY A 350 4.97 3.73 19.76
C GLY A 350 3.79 4.61 20.16
N VAL A 351 3.56 5.76 19.54
CA VAL A 351 2.40 6.61 19.79
C VAL A 351 1.21 6.11 19.00
N THR A 352 0.21 5.59 19.70
CA THR A 352 -1.02 5.02 19.12
C THR A 352 -2.26 5.66 19.74
N ALA A 353 -2.45 5.54 21.07
CA ALA A 353 -3.66 6.00 21.75
C ALA A 353 -3.80 7.52 21.72
N ALA A 354 -2.71 8.25 21.85
CA ALA A 354 -2.69 9.71 21.81
C ALA A 354 -2.93 10.30 20.41
N ALA A 355 -2.84 9.46 19.37
CA ALA A 355 -3.01 9.86 17.97
C ALA A 355 -4.25 9.22 17.32
N LEU A 356 -5.23 8.78 18.11
CA LEU A 356 -6.51 8.31 17.59
C LEU A 356 -7.36 9.51 17.14
N SER A 357 -7.63 9.59 15.85
CA SER A 357 -8.42 10.65 15.24
C SER A 357 -9.40 10.10 14.21
N ASN A 358 -10.16 10.99 13.57
CA ASN A 358 -11.00 10.66 12.40
C ASN A 358 -10.18 10.53 11.12
N TYR A 359 -8.91 10.97 11.11
CA TYR A 359 -8.04 11.05 9.94
C TYR A 359 -6.89 10.04 10.00
N THR A 360 -7.05 8.96 10.75
CA THR A 360 -6.09 7.86 10.80
C THR A 360 -6.25 6.93 9.60
N CYS A 361 -5.18 6.23 9.26
CA CYS A 361 -5.19 5.10 8.32
C CYS A 361 -5.68 5.48 6.92
N GLU A 362 -4.90 6.29 6.21
CA GLU A 362 -5.07 6.50 4.77
C GLU A 362 -4.91 5.18 4.00
N GLY A 363 -5.82 4.94 3.03
CA GLY A 363 -5.85 3.70 2.25
C GLY A 363 -4.60 3.51 1.39
N CYS A 364 -4.06 4.58 0.78
CA CYS A 364 -2.86 4.54 -0.06
C CYS A 364 -1.64 4.01 0.68
N VAL A 365 -1.46 4.41 1.94
CA VAL A 365 -0.33 3.95 2.77
C VAL A 365 -0.37 2.44 2.93
N THR A 366 -1.53 1.92 3.34
CA THR A 366 -1.68 0.47 3.53
C THR A 366 -1.50 -0.28 2.21
N TYR A 367 -2.02 0.22 1.09
CA TYR A 367 -1.79 -0.36 -0.23
C TYR A 367 -0.29 -0.51 -0.54
N ASN A 368 0.49 0.57 -0.36
CA ASN A 368 1.93 0.56 -0.62
C ASN A 368 2.69 -0.35 0.38
N MET A 369 2.28 -0.37 1.65
CA MET A 369 2.83 -1.29 2.65
C MET A 369 2.57 -2.75 2.29
N LEU A 370 1.40 -3.10 1.75
CA LEU A 370 1.11 -4.46 1.29
C LEU A 370 1.98 -4.83 0.09
N LYS A 371 2.23 -3.91 -0.86
CA LYS A 371 3.18 -4.13 -1.97
C LYS A 371 4.59 -4.45 -1.43
N LEU A 372 5.11 -3.65 -0.51
CA LEU A 372 6.42 -3.85 0.10
C LEU A 372 6.49 -5.18 0.86
N THR A 373 5.51 -5.44 1.71
CA THR A 373 5.43 -6.66 2.52
C THR A 373 5.41 -7.92 1.66
N ARG A 374 4.68 -7.90 0.53
CA ARG A 374 4.67 -8.98 -0.46
C ARG A 374 6.06 -9.26 -1.03
N LEU A 375 6.78 -8.23 -1.44
CA LEU A 375 8.13 -8.39 -1.99
C LEU A 375 9.10 -8.95 -0.94
N LEU A 376 9.06 -8.46 0.30
CA LEU A 376 9.89 -8.99 1.40
C LEU A 376 9.60 -10.48 1.65
N HIS A 377 8.34 -10.90 1.62
CA HIS A 377 7.98 -12.31 1.76
C HIS A 377 8.61 -13.21 0.68
N PHE A 378 8.72 -12.74 -0.56
CA PHE A 378 9.32 -13.54 -1.64
C PHE A 378 10.83 -13.72 -1.45
N HIS A 379 11.49 -12.81 -0.74
CA HIS A 379 12.92 -12.93 -0.44
C HIS A 379 13.22 -13.82 0.75
N ASP A 380 12.32 -13.89 1.76
CA ASP A 380 12.50 -14.74 2.93
C ASP A 380 11.17 -15.34 3.41
N GLN A 381 10.99 -16.64 3.12
CA GLN A 381 9.79 -17.39 3.49
C GLN A 381 9.71 -17.73 4.97
N ALA A 382 10.81 -17.66 5.70
CA ALA A 382 10.81 -17.85 7.15
C ALA A 382 10.12 -16.66 7.87
N ARG A 383 10.04 -15.51 7.21
CA ARG A 383 9.39 -14.30 7.69
C ARG A 383 7.86 -14.42 7.58
N THR A 384 7.25 -15.29 8.41
CA THR A 384 5.77 -15.38 8.47
C THR A 384 5.14 -14.14 9.14
N ASP A 385 5.91 -13.37 9.91
CA ASP A 385 5.53 -12.08 10.48
C ASP A 385 5.11 -11.06 9.42
N VAL A 386 5.79 -11.02 8.27
CA VAL A 386 5.40 -10.13 7.17
C VAL A 386 4.04 -10.52 6.59
N LEU A 387 3.73 -11.82 6.52
CA LEU A 387 2.40 -12.28 6.10
C LEU A 387 1.32 -12.01 7.15
N ASP A 388 1.65 -12.03 8.43
CA ASP A 388 0.71 -11.64 9.51
C ASP A 388 0.36 -10.14 9.40
N TYR A 389 1.33 -9.28 9.07
CA TYR A 389 1.07 -7.87 8.78
C TYR A 389 0.21 -7.72 7.51
N TYR A 390 0.55 -8.43 6.43
CA TYR A 390 -0.19 -8.41 5.18
C TYR A 390 -1.67 -8.79 5.38
N GLU A 391 -1.91 -9.91 6.06
CA GLU A 391 -3.26 -10.38 6.39
C GLU A 391 -4.03 -9.36 7.23
N ARG A 392 -3.37 -8.79 8.25
CA ARG A 392 -3.97 -7.76 9.13
C ARG A 392 -4.42 -6.54 8.35
N GLY A 393 -3.55 -5.95 7.51
CA GLY A 393 -3.88 -4.80 6.68
C GLY A 393 -4.95 -5.12 5.64
N LEU A 394 -4.86 -6.29 5.00
CA LEU A 394 -5.81 -6.71 3.97
C LEU A 394 -7.22 -6.95 4.54
N PHE A 395 -7.34 -7.75 5.62
CA PHE A 395 -8.64 -8.18 6.18
C PHE A 395 -9.33 -7.09 7.00
N ASN A 396 -8.57 -6.19 7.62
CA ASN A 396 -9.13 -5.21 8.57
C ASN A 396 -9.23 -3.81 7.99
N HIS A 397 -8.29 -3.41 7.14
CA HIS A 397 -8.31 -2.11 6.51
C HIS A 397 -8.82 -2.19 5.07
N MET A 398 -8.05 -2.77 4.13
CA MET A 398 -8.33 -2.68 2.70
C MET A 398 -9.66 -3.30 2.28
N LEU A 399 -10.05 -4.44 2.85
CA LEU A 399 -11.37 -5.05 2.61
C LEU A 399 -12.52 -4.12 3.04
N GLY A 400 -12.28 -3.27 4.03
CA GLY A 400 -13.26 -2.35 4.60
C GLY A 400 -13.32 -0.98 3.94
N THR A 401 -12.41 -0.64 3.03
CA THR A 401 -12.39 0.71 2.41
C THR A 401 -13.45 0.92 1.35
N GLN A 402 -14.01 -0.15 0.78
CA GLN A 402 -14.99 -0.06 -0.30
C GLN A 402 -16.43 -0.06 0.25
N ASP A 403 -17.28 0.83 -0.29
CA ASP A 403 -18.72 0.86 0.00
C ASP A 403 -19.44 -0.33 -0.65
N PRO A 404 -20.04 -1.24 0.12
CA PRO A 404 -20.78 -2.38 -0.41
C PRO A 404 -22.17 -1.99 -0.91
N ALA A 405 -22.70 -0.82 -0.56
CA ALA A 405 -24.01 -0.35 -1.00
C ALA A 405 -23.94 0.28 -2.40
N SER A 406 -22.75 0.72 -2.83
CA SER A 406 -22.53 1.23 -4.17
C SER A 406 -22.37 0.09 -5.19
N ALA A 407 -22.99 0.23 -6.36
CA ALA A 407 -22.79 -0.69 -7.49
C ALA A 407 -21.35 -0.66 -8.02
N HIS A 408 -20.66 0.46 -7.81
CA HIS A 408 -19.28 0.70 -8.23
C HIS A 408 -18.26 0.55 -7.09
N GLY A 409 -18.72 0.38 -5.85
CA GLY A 409 -17.86 0.14 -4.70
C GLY A 409 -16.89 1.29 -4.46
N PHE A 410 -17.38 2.50 -4.27
CA PHE A 410 -16.55 3.67 -4.00
C PHE A 410 -15.72 3.49 -2.74
N ASN A 411 -14.48 4.00 -2.75
CA ASN A 411 -13.57 3.88 -1.62
C ASN A 411 -13.65 5.09 -0.69
N CYS A 412 -13.43 4.86 0.62
CA CYS A 412 -13.13 5.92 1.57
C CYS A 412 -11.62 6.24 1.53
N TYR A 413 -11.26 7.41 2.02
CA TYR A 413 -9.87 7.87 2.15
C TYR A 413 -9.28 7.42 3.49
N TYR A 414 -9.92 7.82 4.60
CA TYR A 414 -9.52 7.48 5.95
C TYR A 414 -10.42 6.41 6.57
N THR A 415 -9.81 5.58 7.40
CA THR A 415 -10.51 4.76 8.39
C THR A 415 -10.20 5.33 9.77
N GLY A 416 -11.05 6.25 10.24
CA GLY A 416 -10.88 6.90 11.54
C GLY A 416 -10.91 5.90 12.69
N LEU A 417 -10.07 6.13 13.69
CA LEU A 417 -9.94 5.24 14.86
C LEU A 417 -10.25 5.95 16.19
N SER A 418 -10.69 7.21 16.19
CA SER A 418 -11.29 7.85 17.37
C SER A 418 -12.58 7.13 17.78
N ALA A 419 -13.08 7.41 18.99
CA ALA A 419 -14.37 6.87 19.41
C ALA A 419 -15.51 7.43 18.56
N GLY A 420 -16.35 6.54 18.01
CA GLY A 420 -17.44 6.96 17.14
C GLY A 420 -16.99 7.47 15.77
N ALA A 421 -15.78 7.15 15.35
CA ALA A 421 -15.29 7.49 14.01
C ALA A 421 -16.15 6.86 12.91
N VAL A 422 -16.06 7.46 11.72
CA VAL A 422 -16.71 6.99 10.49
C VAL A 422 -15.66 6.78 9.40
N LYS A 423 -16.04 6.11 8.33
CA LYS A 423 -15.29 6.13 7.07
C LYS A 423 -15.46 7.50 6.45
N GLN A 424 -14.39 8.10 5.94
CA GLN A 424 -14.50 9.47 5.41
C GLN A 424 -13.51 9.82 4.33
N GLN A 425 -13.79 10.93 3.65
CA GLN A 425 -12.91 11.61 2.69
C GLN A 425 -12.29 12.85 3.36
N PRO A 426 -11.20 13.43 2.82
CA PRO A 426 -10.73 14.74 3.27
C PRO A 426 -11.81 15.81 3.14
N LEU A 427 -12.08 16.58 4.18
CA LEU A 427 -13.20 17.54 4.26
C LEU A 427 -13.19 18.62 3.18
N ASN A 428 -12.03 18.96 2.64
CA ASN A 428 -11.89 20.04 1.64
C ASN A 428 -12.49 19.70 0.26
N TYR A 429 -12.78 18.44 0.00
CA TYR A 429 -13.34 18.01 -1.29
C TYR A 429 -14.86 17.89 -1.27
N PHE A 430 -15.50 18.10 -0.11
CA PHE A 430 -16.92 17.89 0.07
C PHE A 430 -17.63 19.11 0.67
N PRO A 431 -18.89 19.33 0.33
CA PRO A 431 -19.71 20.33 1.02
C PRO A 431 -19.77 20.03 2.51
N ALA A 432 -19.65 21.06 3.34
CA ALA A 432 -19.74 20.93 4.78
C ALA A 432 -21.04 20.22 5.20
N GLY A 433 -20.92 19.15 5.99
CA GLY A 433 -22.05 18.58 6.69
C GLY A 433 -22.25 17.05 6.64
N ASP A 434 -21.54 16.31 5.79
CA ASP A 434 -21.62 14.85 5.79
C ASP A 434 -20.27 14.22 6.17
N PRO A 435 -20.12 13.74 7.43
CA PRO A 435 -18.85 13.16 7.89
C PRO A 435 -18.59 11.76 7.35
N GLU A 436 -19.60 11.07 6.80
CA GLU A 436 -19.48 9.73 6.25
C GLU A 436 -19.54 9.78 4.73
N VAL A 437 -18.41 10.01 4.07
CA VAL A 437 -18.38 10.14 2.62
C VAL A 437 -17.41 9.14 2.00
N TYR A 438 -17.97 8.23 1.20
CA TYR A 438 -17.21 7.49 0.20
C TYR A 438 -17.02 8.36 -1.05
N ALA A 439 -16.04 8.03 -1.89
CA ALA A 439 -15.88 8.68 -3.19
C ALA A 439 -17.17 8.62 -4.02
N THR A 440 -17.29 9.48 -5.02
CA THR A 440 -18.42 9.51 -5.94
C THR A 440 -18.00 9.14 -7.35
N ASP A 441 -18.96 9.08 -8.29
CA ASP A 441 -18.73 8.66 -9.67
C ASP A 441 -17.58 9.42 -10.35
N TYR A 442 -17.62 10.78 -10.31
CA TYR A 442 -16.70 11.63 -11.06
C TYR A 442 -16.26 12.91 -10.33
N GLU A 443 -16.78 13.20 -9.14
CA GLU A 443 -16.64 14.52 -8.54
C GLU A 443 -15.55 14.57 -7.45
N THR A 444 -15.08 13.42 -6.98
CA THR A 444 -14.28 13.32 -5.76
C THR A 444 -13.02 12.48 -5.94
N PHE A 445 -12.36 12.59 -7.07
CA PHE A 445 -11.10 11.92 -7.31
C PHE A 445 -10.02 12.40 -6.33
N THR A 446 -9.35 11.43 -5.70
CA THR A 446 -8.20 11.62 -4.81
C THR A 446 -7.17 10.53 -5.08
N CYS A 447 -6.02 10.53 -4.36
CA CYS A 447 -5.06 9.43 -4.43
C CYS A 447 -5.71 8.09 -4.06
N ASP A 448 -6.57 8.05 -3.03
CA ASP A 448 -7.25 6.83 -2.60
C ASP A 448 -8.28 6.30 -3.59
N THR A 449 -8.92 7.17 -4.37
CA THR A 449 -9.71 6.72 -5.51
C THR A 449 -8.83 5.94 -6.48
N GLY A 450 -7.64 6.47 -6.78
CA GLY A 450 -6.67 5.82 -7.66
C GLY A 450 -6.15 4.48 -7.12
N THR A 451 -5.60 4.47 -5.91
CA THR A 451 -5.08 3.23 -5.30
C THR A 451 -6.18 2.21 -5.02
N GLY A 452 -7.42 2.66 -4.79
CA GLY A 452 -8.58 1.79 -4.67
C GLY A 452 -8.87 0.99 -5.92
N LEU A 453 -8.72 1.59 -7.11
CA LEU A 453 -8.87 0.89 -8.40
C LEU A 453 -7.91 -0.30 -8.53
N GLU A 454 -6.70 -0.19 -7.98
CA GLU A 454 -5.70 -1.25 -7.98
C GLU A 454 -5.91 -2.25 -6.83
N THR A 455 -6.10 -1.76 -5.60
CA THR A 455 -6.23 -2.60 -4.39
C THR A 455 -7.32 -3.64 -4.53
N GLN A 456 -8.51 -3.20 -4.91
CA GLN A 456 -9.66 -4.07 -5.01
C GLN A 456 -9.52 -5.07 -6.17
N ALA A 457 -8.78 -4.71 -7.21
CA ALA A 457 -8.44 -5.62 -8.30
C ALA A 457 -7.43 -6.70 -7.89
N LYS A 458 -6.52 -6.41 -6.92
CA LYS A 458 -5.38 -7.28 -6.54
C LYS A 458 -5.68 -8.33 -5.47
N PHE A 459 -6.88 -8.49 -4.98
CA PHE A 459 -7.17 -9.42 -3.87
C PHE A 459 -6.83 -10.89 -4.13
N ALA A 460 -6.65 -11.29 -5.39
CA ALA A 460 -6.15 -12.62 -5.74
C ALA A 460 -4.62 -12.75 -5.59
N ASP A 461 -3.91 -11.65 -5.55
CA ASP A 461 -2.47 -11.62 -5.38
C ASP A 461 -2.04 -12.08 -3.98
N THR A 462 -0.87 -12.67 -3.84
CA THR A 462 -0.28 -13.09 -2.56
C THR A 462 -1.01 -14.23 -1.82
N ILE A 463 -2.21 -14.68 -2.25
CA ILE A 463 -2.90 -15.83 -1.62
C ILE A 463 -1.99 -17.06 -1.66
N TYR A 464 -1.28 -17.24 -2.77
CA TYR A 464 -0.36 -18.35 -2.97
C TYR A 464 1.00 -17.87 -3.44
N SER A 465 2.03 -18.62 -3.06
CA SER A 465 3.36 -18.54 -3.64
C SER A 465 3.90 -19.94 -3.90
N ARG A 466 4.98 -20.04 -4.69
CA ARG A 466 5.56 -21.32 -5.11
C ARG A 466 7.08 -21.31 -5.00
N ASP A 467 7.66 -22.48 -4.80
CA ASP A 467 9.05 -22.77 -5.05
C ASP A 467 9.17 -24.03 -5.94
N SER A 468 10.38 -24.46 -6.25
CA SER A 468 10.64 -25.67 -7.02
C SER A 468 10.08 -26.96 -6.38
N ARG A 469 9.71 -26.92 -5.10
CA ARG A 469 9.22 -28.07 -4.32
C ARG A 469 7.72 -28.10 -4.14
N GLY A 470 7.00 -27.00 -4.42
CA GLY A 470 5.56 -26.96 -4.28
C GLY A 470 4.95 -25.61 -3.99
N VAL A 471 3.81 -25.63 -3.31
CA VAL A 471 2.90 -24.51 -3.12
C VAL A 471 2.87 -24.08 -1.66
N TYR A 472 2.85 -22.76 -1.46
CA TYR A 472 2.57 -22.12 -0.17
C TYR A 472 1.18 -21.48 -0.21
N VAL A 473 0.39 -21.71 0.81
CA VAL A 473 -0.90 -21.06 1.06
C VAL A 473 -0.67 -19.99 2.12
N ASN A 474 -0.56 -18.73 1.66
CA ASN A 474 -0.16 -17.60 2.49
C ASN A 474 -1.37 -16.97 3.19
N LEU A 475 -2.49 -16.84 2.48
CA LEU A 475 -3.72 -16.16 2.95
C LEU A 475 -4.92 -17.08 2.82
N PHE A 476 -5.87 -16.95 3.75
CA PHE A 476 -7.03 -17.83 3.81
C PHE A 476 -8.27 -17.14 3.21
N ILE A 477 -8.25 -17.05 1.88
CA ILE A 477 -9.31 -16.44 1.07
C ILE A 477 -9.87 -17.51 0.12
N PRO A 478 -11.20 -17.72 0.03
CA PRO A 478 -11.79 -18.67 -0.90
C PRO A 478 -11.33 -18.44 -2.32
N SER A 479 -10.62 -19.39 -2.90
CA SER A 479 -9.96 -19.21 -4.19
C SER A 479 -9.59 -20.57 -4.83
N GLU A 480 -9.20 -20.51 -6.10
CA GLU A 480 -8.65 -21.64 -6.83
C GLU A 480 -7.35 -21.22 -7.52
N VAL A 481 -6.30 -22.02 -7.40
CA VAL A 481 -5.02 -21.78 -8.07
C VAL A 481 -4.69 -22.92 -9.03
N ARG A 482 -4.32 -22.55 -10.26
CA ARG A 482 -3.78 -23.49 -11.27
C ARG A 482 -2.26 -23.47 -11.18
N CYS A 483 -1.69 -24.53 -10.62
CA CYS A 483 -0.25 -24.72 -10.48
C CYS A 483 0.29 -25.38 -11.76
N ALA A 484 0.53 -24.59 -12.81
CA ALA A 484 0.89 -25.09 -14.13
C ALA A 484 2.18 -25.94 -14.10
N ASP A 485 3.21 -25.50 -13.36
CA ASP A 485 4.50 -26.21 -13.25
C ASP A 485 4.37 -27.60 -12.64
N GLN A 486 3.42 -27.75 -11.70
CA GLN A 486 3.14 -29.04 -11.06
C GLN A 486 2.01 -29.81 -11.76
N GLY A 487 1.31 -29.19 -12.71
CA GLY A 487 0.19 -29.82 -13.41
C GLY A 487 -1.00 -30.15 -12.51
N VAL A 488 -1.23 -29.38 -11.45
CA VAL A 488 -2.36 -29.55 -10.52
C VAL A 488 -3.17 -28.27 -10.36
N THR A 489 -4.42 -28.42 -9.98
CA THR A 489 -5.30 -27.32 -9.58
C THR A 489 -5.73 -27.55 -8.14
N ILE A 490 -5.62 -26.52 -7.30
CA ILE A 490 -5.97 -26.56 -5.88
C ILE A 490 -7.08 -25.54 -5.61
N ARG A 491 -8.14 -26.00 -4.98
CA ARG A 491 -9.23 -25.16 -4.49
C ARG A 491 -9.12 -24.98 -2.99
N GLN A 492 -9.17 -23.72 -2.55
CA GLN A 492 -9.25 -23.34 -1.15
C GLN A 492 -10.66 -22.91 -0.78
N GLU A 493 -11.22 -23.53 0.24
CA GLU A 493 -12.50 -23.19 0.84
C GLU A 493 -12.30 -22.89 2.31
N THR A 494 -12.83 -21.75 2.76
CA THR A 494 -12.77 -21.33 4.15
C THR A 494 -13.91 -20.37 4.45
N SER A 495 -14.31 -20.31 5.72
CA SER A 495 -15.28 -19.35 6.22
C SER A 495 -14.68 -18.47 7.34
N LEU A 496 -13.36 -18.35 7.40
CA LEU A 496 -12.70 -17.48 8.38
C LEU A 496 -13.26 -16.05 8.30
N PRO A 497 -13.56 -15.40 9.41
CA PRO A 497 -13.42 -15.84 10.80
C PRO A 497 -14.65 -16.58 11.38
N ASP A 498 -15.68 -16.87 10.56
CA ASP A 498 -16.91 -17.50 11.03
C ASP A 498 -16.69 -18.98 11.44
N GLY A 499 -15.73 -19.65 10.82
CA GLY A 499 -15.27 -21.00 11.15
C GLY A 499 -13.76 -21.14 11.07
N PRO A 500 -13.15 -22.11 11.78
CA PRO A 500 -11.69 -22.21 11.91
C PRO A 500 -11.01 -23.06 10.83
N VAL A 501 -11.75 -23.61 9.87
CA VAL A 501 -11.22 -24.60 8.91
C VAL A 501 -10.82 -23.96 7.60
N VAL A 502 -9.59 -24.26 7.17
CA VAL A 502 -9.10 -24.05 5.82
C VAL A 502 -9.06 -25.41 5.14
N ARG A 503 -9.81 -25.56 4.07
CA ARG A 503 -9.89 -26.78 3.26
C ARG A 503 -9.21 -26.58 1.93
N LEU A 504 -8.28 -27.45 1.61
CA LEU A 504 -7.59 -27.49 0.33
C LEU A 504 -7.94 -28.80 -0.39
N THR A 505 -8.50 -28.69 -1.59
CA THR A 505 -8.87 -29.85 -2.40
C THR A 505 -8.12 -29.80 -3.73
N VAL A 506 -7.45 -30.87 -4.11
CA VAL A 506 -6.91 -31.02 -5.47
C VAL A 506 -8.07 -31.31 -6.41
N THR A 507 -8.43 -30.33 -7.24
CA THR A 507 -9.58 -30.43 -8.17
C THR A 507 -9.18 -30.95 -9.57
N GLY A 508 -7.87 -30.97 -9.85
CA GLY A 508 -7.37 -31.52 -11.14
C GLY A 508 -5.89 -31.87 -11.06
N GLY A 509 -5.48 -32.84 -11.86
CA GLY A 509 -4.10 -33.27 -12.00
C GLY A 509 -3.58 -34.20 -10.91
N ALA A 510 -2.28 -34.53 -11.02
CA ALA A 510 -1.55 -35.30 -9.99
C ALA A 510 -0.04 -34.99 -10.04
N ALA A 511 0.58 -34.70 -8.90
CA ALA A 511 2.01 -34.44 -8.82
C ALA A 511 2.62 -34.72 -7.45
N PRO A 512 3.90 -35.10 -7.37
CA PRO A 512 4.65 -35.06 -6.13
C PRO A 512 5.00 -33.61 -5.80
N MET A 513 4.52 -33.08 -4.66
CA MET A 513 4.85 -31.72 -4.22
C MET A 513 4.64 -31.55 -2.71
N ALA A 514 5.25 -30.53 -2.15
CA ALA A 514 4.94 -30.04 -0.84
C ALA A 514 3.77 -29.04 -0.90
N LEU A 515 2.74 -29.26 -0.11
CA LEU A 515 1.71 -28.27 0.15
C LEU A 515 1.95 -27.71 1.54
N ARG A 516 2.18 -26.40 1.62
CA ARG A 516 2.53 -25.69 2.84
C ARG A 516 1.44 -24.68 3.18
N VAL A 517 0.92 -24.75 4.39
CA VAL A 517 -0.14 -23.85 4.87
C VAL A 517 0.41 -23.04 6.01
N ARG A 518 0.33 -21.73 5.93
CA ARG A 518 0.82 -20.81 6.99
C ARG A 518 0.10 -21.07 8.31
N VAL A 519 0.85 -21.02 9.40
CA VAL A 519 0.29 -20.98 10.76
C VAL A 519 0.43 -19.53 11.25
N PRO A 520 -0.65 -18.75 11.23
CA PRO A 520 -0.59 -17.34 11.61
C PRO A 520 -0.40 -17.14 13.11
N SER A 521 0.19 -16.00 13.51
CA SER A 521 0.46 -15.68 14.92
C SER A 521 -0.80 -15.59 15.79
N TRP A 522 -1.96 -15.30 15.22
CA TRP A 522 -3.23 -15.27 15.93
C TRP A 522 -3.79 -16.67 16.27
N ALA A 523 -3.24 -17.75 15.71
CA ALA A 523 -3.69 -19.11 16.02
C ALA A 523 -3.41 -19.43 17.50
N ALA A 524 -4.46 -19.85 18.21
CA ALA A 524 -4.42 -20.04 19.67
C ALA A 524 -3.75 -21.37 20.10
N GLY A 525 -3.00 -22.01 19.23
CA GLY A 525 -2.31 -23.27 19.48
C GLY A 525 -1.98 -24.00 18.18
N ALA A 526 -1.48 -25.22 18.31
CA ALA A 526 -1.12 -26.03 17.16
C ALA A 526 -2.36 -26.34 16.28
N PRO A 527 -2.26 -26.20 14.96
CA PRO A 527 -3.35 -26.55 14.06
C PRO A 527 -3.62 -28.04 14.07
N ALA A 528 -4.89 -28.42 13.95
CA ALA A 528 -5.27 -29.80 13.66
C ALA A 528 -5.27 -30.02 12.14
N VAL A 529 -4.57 -31.05 11.69
CA VAL A 529 -4.39 -31.38 10.28
C VAL A 529 -5.01 -32.73 9.95
N VAL A 530 -5.88 -32.79 8.95
CA VAL A 530 -6.57 -34.00 8.51
C VAL A 530 -6.39 -34.16 7.00
N LEU A 531 -5.81 -35.25 6.57
CA LEU A 531 -5.65 -35.63 5.16
C LEU A 531 -6.59 -36.78 4.79
N ASN A 532 -7.51 -36.54 3.86
CA ASN A 532 -8.48 -37.55 3.41
C ASN A 532 -9.24 -38.23 4.56
N GLY A 533 -9.58 -37.45 5.59
CA GLY A 533 -10.26 -37.94 6.80
C GLY A 533 -9.35 -38.55 7.87
N VAL A 534 -8.04 -38.66 7.62
CA VAL A 534 -7.07 -39.24 8.57
C VAL A 534 -6.25 -38.12 9.23
N PRO A 535 -6.22 -38.02 10.57
CA PRO A 535 -5.40 -37.06 11.29
C PRO A 535 -3.89 -37.26 11.02
N LEU A 536 -3.19 -36.15 10.76
CA LEU A 536 -1.74 -36.11 10.61
C LEU A 536 -1.09 -35.44 11.83
N ARG A 537 0.11 -35.95 12.22
CA ARG A 537 0.91 -35.40 13.34
C ARG A 537 2.29 -34.95 12.83
N GLY A 538 2.90 -33.98 13.56
CA GLY A 538 4.29 -33.60 13.30
C GLY A 538 4.51 -32.82 12.01
N THR A 539 3.50 -32.15 11.51
CA THR A 539 3.53 -31.44 10.21
C THR A 539 3.91 -29.95 10.33
N VAL A 540 4.06 -29.40 11.54
CA VAL A 540 4.34 -27.95 11.76
C VAL A 540 5.82 -27.72 11.97
N SER A 541 6.40 -26.84 11.15
CA SER A 541 7.79 -26.36 11.29
C SER A 541 7.95 -24.98 10.67
N GLY A 542 8.68 -24.06 11.33
CA GLY A 542 9.00 -22.73 10.78
C GLY A 542 7.78 -21.90 10.41
N GLY A 543 6.66 -22.01 11.16
CA GLY A 543 5.44 -21.27 10.86
C GLY A 543 4.56 -21.89 9.75
N TRP A 544 4.86 -23.11 9.30
CA TRP A 544 4.16 -23.80 8.22
C TRP A 544 3.71 -25.21 8.61
N VAL A 545 2.47 -25.56 8.28
CA VAL A 545 2.05 -26.95 8.12
C VAL A 545 2.55 -27.44 6.78
N THR A 546 3.42 -28.46 6.75
CA THR A 546 3.99 -28.99 5.51
C THR A 546 3.59 -30.44 5.30
N VAL A 547 2.98 -30.74 4.16
CA VAL A 547 2.61 -32.11 3.74
C VAL A 547 3.24 -32.40 2.39
N LEU A 548 4.31 -33.21 2.41
CA LEU A 548 5.01 -33.68 1.20
C LEU A 548 4.46 -35.06 0.78
N ARG A 549 3.87 -35.14 -0.38
CA ARG A 549 3.37 -36.39 -0.94
C ARG A 549 3.11 -36.28 -2.45
N ARG A 550 2.77 -37.40 -3.08
CA ARG A 550 2.12 -37.37 -4.39
C ARG A 550 0.64 -37.07 -4.19
N TRP A 551 0.23 -35.89 -4.65
CA TRP A 551 -1.16 -35.45 -4.65
C TRP A 551 -1.87 -35.92 -5.90
N ALA A 552 -3.16 -36.20 -5.80
CA ALA A 552 -4.03 -36.59 -6.92
C ALA A 552 -5.39 -35.91 -6.79
N GLN A 553 -6.10 -35.82 -7.90
CA GLN A 553 -7.45 -35.29 -7.91
C GLN A 553 -8.35 -36.01 -6.88
N GLY A 554 -9.07 -35.21 -6.07
CA GLY A 554 -9.89 -35.68 -4.96
C GLY A 554 -9.20 -35.69 -3.61
N ASP A 555 -7.87 -35.57 -3.54
CA ASP A 555 -7.17 -35.41 -2.26
C ASP A 555 -7.59 -34.13 -1.56
N ARG A 556 -7.79 -34.22 -0.25
CA ARG A 556 -8.27 -33.12 0.61
C ARG A 556 -7.45 -32.99 1.87
N LEU A 557 -6.95 -31.78 2.10
CA LEU A 557 -6.26 -31.38 3.33
C LEU A 557 -7.14 -30.37 4.07
N ASP A 558 -7.58 -30.72 5.28
CA ASP A 558 -8.26 -29.80 6.18
C ASP A 558 -7.28 -29.35 7.27
N VAL A 559 -7.10 -28.06 7.42
CA VAL A 559 -6.27 -27.43 8.46
C VAL A 559 -7.19 -26.59 9.36
N THR A 560 -7.32 -26.98 10.61
CA THR A 560 -8.10 -26.22 11.60
C THR A 560 -7.18 -25.29 12.36
N LEU A 561 -7.40 -23.99 12.24
CA LEU A 561 -6.66 -22.92 12.90
C LEU A 561 -7.48 -22.42 14.09
N PRO A 562 -7.13 -22.79 15.34
CA PRO A 562 -7.92 -22.41 16.50
C PRO A 562 -7.87 -20.88 16.70
N MET A 563 -9.03 -20.25 16.83
CA MET A 563 -9.17 -18.81 17.03
C MET A 563 -9.53 -18.49 18.48
N ARG A 564 -8.98 -17.41 19.00
CA ARG A 564 -9.34 -16.86 20.31
C ARG A 564 -9.60 -15.36 20.21
N LEU A 565 -10.32 -14.84 21.19
CA LEU A 565 -10.38 -13.42 21.47
C LEU A 565 -9.02 -12.99 22.06
N ALA A 566 -8.47 -11.89 21.55
CA ALA A 566 -7.23 -11.30 22.04
C ALA A 566 -7.40 -9.79 22.18
N PHE A 567 -6.66 -9.18 23.09
CA PHE A 567 -6.60 -7.75 23.31
C PHE A 567 -5.20 -7.24 22.97
N HIS A 568 -5.16 -6.10 22.29
CA HIS A 568 -3.95 -5.46 21.83
C HIS A 568 -3.82 -4.09 22.50
N PRO A 569 -2.96 -3.96 23.52
CA PRO A 569 -2.75 -2.69 24.19
C PRO A 569 -2.04 -1.69 23.29
N ALA A 570 -2.43 -0.42 23.35
CA ALA A 570 -1.67 0.65 22.76
C ALA A 570 -0.35 0.84 23.53
N PRO A 571 0.81 0.95 22.86
CA PRO A 571 2.10 1.05 23.54
C PRO A 571 2.21 2.24 24.49
N ASP A 572 1.66 3.39 24.09
CA ASP A 572 1.64 4.64 24.83
C ASP A 572 0.56 4.70 25.93
N ALA A 573 -0.42 3.81 25.92
CA ALA A 573 -1.47 3.74 26.93
C ALA A 573 -2.04 2.31 27.05
N PRO A 574 -1.43 1.41 27.86
CA PRO A 574 -1.84 -0.01 27.92
C PRO A 574 -3.28 -0.27 28.40
N SER A 575 -3.92 0.70 29.05
CA SER A 575 -5.35 0.65 29.39
C SER A 575 -6.28 0.88 28.19
N VAL A 576 -5.74 1.40 27.10
CA VAL A 576 -6.42 1.55 25.80
C VAL A 576 -6.09 0.34 24.94
N GLN A 577 -7.09 -0.43 24.57
CA GLN A 577 -6.90 -1.71 23.88
C GLN A 577 -7.88 -1.88 22.74
N ALA A 578 -7.45 -2.57 21.69
CA ALA A 578 -8.33 -3.07 20.66
C ALA A 578 -8.55 -4.59 20.83
N ALA A 579 -9.73 -5.08 20.47
CA ALA A 579 -10.04 -6.50 20.50
C ALA A 579 -9.94 -7.14 19.11
N SER A 580 -9.45 -8.38 19.03
CA SER A 580 -9.46 -9.19 17.81
C SER A 580 -9.97 -10.60 18.05
N TYR A 581 -10.44 -11.26 16.97
CA TYR A 581 -10.79 -12.67 16.96
C TYR A 581 -10.22 -13.35 15.71
N GLY A 582 -9.23 -14.20 15.91
CA GLY A 582 -8.45 -14.73 14.78
C GLY A 582 -7.86 -13.58 13.95
N PRO A 583 -8.05 -13.57 12.60
CA PRO A 583 -7.46 -12.56 11.72
C PRO A 583 -8.17 -11.19 11.77
N VAL A 584 -9.32 -11.06 12.45
CA VAL A 584 -10.13 -9.83 12.37
C VAL A 584 -10.11 -9.03 13.67
N VAL A 585 -9.93 -7.73 13.51
CA VAL A 585 -10.12 -6.72 14.56
C VAL A 585 -11.60 -6.41 14.69
N LEU A 586 -12.06 -6.23 15.91
CA LEU A 586 -13.47 -6.02 16.24
C LEU A 586 -13.75 -4.54 16.47
N ALA A 587 -14.82 -4.05 15.86
CA ALA A 587 -15.34 -2.70 16.04
C ALA A 587 -16.75 -2.72 16.62
N GLY A 588 -17.02 -1.86 17.60
CA GLY A 588 -18.36 -1.64 18.15
C GLY A 588 -19.15 -0.69 17.27
N ARG A 589 -20.19 -1.19 16.60
CA ARG A 589 -21.06 -0.40 15.73
C ARG A 589 -21.99 0.49 16.55
N GLY A 590 -22.11 1.76 16.16
CA GLY A 590 -22.91 2.76 16.85
C GLY A 590 -22.37 3.18 18.22
N ALA A 591 -21.24 2.60 18.67
CA ALA A 591 -20.61 2.97 19.92
C ALA A 591 -19.74 4.23 19.75
N GLY A 592 -19.74 5.09 20.76
CA GLY A 592 -18.94 6.30 20.75
C GLY A 592 -19.61 7.51 20.08
N ALA A 593 -20.82 7.37 19.54
CA ALA A 593 -21.56 8.49 18.94
C ALA A 593 -21.79 9.69 19.89
N ASP A 594 -21.79 9.41 21.22
CA ASP A 594 -21.90 10.45 22.25
C ASP A 594 -20.56 11.14 22.59
N TYR A 595 -19.45 10.64 22.05
CA TYR A 595 -18.14 11.29 22.15
C TYR A 595 -18.09 12.32 21.04
N ALA A 596 -18.14 13.60 21.41
CA ALA A 596 -18.12 14.68 20.44
C ALA A 596 -16.97 14.48 19.45
N ALA A 597 -17.28 14.55 18.15
CA ALA A 597 -16.25 14.64 17.13
C ALA A 597 -15.34 15.84 17.48
N PRO A 598 -14.03 15.75 17.27
CA PRO A 598 -13.14 16.91 17.34
C PRO A 598 -13.74 18.07 16.54
N ASP A 599 -13.43 19.28 16.95
CA ASP A 599 -13.93 20.50 16.30
C ASP A 599 -13.64 20.46 14.80
N ALA A 600 -14.70 20.32 14.00
CA ALA A 600 -14.60 20.23 12.53
C ALA A 600 -13.92 21.47 11.89
N ALA A 601 -13.88 22.60 12.59
CA ALA A 601 -13.19 23.79 12.15
C ALA A 601 -11.67 23.70 12.36
N ALA A 602 -11.22 23.12 13.47
CA ALA A 602 -9.81 22.84 13.71
C ALA A 602 -9.29 21.76 12.74
N ASP A 603 -10.07 20.69 12.55
CA ASP A 603 -9.76 19.62 11.59
C ASP A 603 -9.71 20.13 10.13
N ALA A 604 -10.59 21.07 9.76
CA ALA A 604 -10.58 21.67 8.42
C ALA A 604 -9.35 22.56 8.20
N ALA A 605 -8.88 23.28 9.25
CA ALA A 605 -7.67 24.08 9.20
C ALA A 605 -6.42 23.21 9.08
N ASP A 606 -6.35 22.11 9.81
CA ASP A 606 -5.24 21.15 9.74
C ASP A 606 -5.20 20.47 8.37
N ASN A 607 -6.34 20.05 7.80
CA ASN A 607 -6.39 19.51 6.45
C ASN A 607 -6.04 20.51 5.36
N ALA A 608 -6.40 21.79 5.51
CA ALA A 608 -5.99 22.84 4.57
C ALA A 608 -4.47 23.07 4.62
N ALA A 609 -3.85 22.93 5.79
CA ALA A 609 -2.40 23.00 5.95
C ALA A 609 -1.69 21.79 5.28
N LEU A 610 -2.27 20.59 5.33
CA LEU A 610 -1.75 19.39 4.68
C LEU A 610 -1.72 19.50 3.15
N LEU A 611 -2.73 20.16 2.55
CA LEU A 611 -2.78 20.37 1.09
C LEU A 611 -1.83 21.47 0.60
N ASN A 612 -1.41 22.36 1.49
CA ASN A 612 -0.44 23.40 1.19
C ASN A 612 0.99 22.99 1.53
N VAL A 613 1.34 21.72 1.48
CA VAL A 613 2.62 21.07 1.75
C VAL A 613 3.83 22.03 1.77
N ALA A 614 3.81 22.97 2.67
CA ALA A 614 4.97 23.69 3.13
C ALA A 614 5.15 23.24 4.57
N ARG A 615 5.91 22.16 4.69
CA ARG A 615 6.51 21.66 5.91
C ARG A 615 6.56 22.69 7.01
N ASP A 616 5.68 22.59 7.95
CA ASP A 616 5.89 23.25 9.22
C ASP A 616 6.16 22.17 10.29
N PRO A 617 7.34 22.18 10.92
CA PRO A 617 7.66 21.26 12.02
C PRO A 617 6.89 21.61 13.31
N VAL A 618 5.75 22.26 13.21
CA VAL A 618 5.06 22.94 14.33
C VAL A 618 4.39 21.97 15.31
N ARG A 619 4.33 20.68 15.07
CA ARG A 619 3.80 19.74 16.08
C ARG A 619 4.75 19.46 17.26
N ALA A 620 5.94 20.04 17.32
CA ALA A 620 6.92 19.79 18.39
C ALA A 620 6.65 20.55 19.71
N GLU A 621 5.69 21.48 19.77
CA GLU A 621 5.41 22.29 20.96
C GLU A 621 4.01 22.08 21.58
N ALA A 622 3.23 21.13 21.10
CA ALA A 622 2.00 20.75 21.78
C ALA A 622 2.35 20.13 23.15
N GLY A 623 1.66 20.56 24.21
CA GLY A 623 1.81 20.01 25.56
C GLY A 623 1.63 18.49 25.55
N PRO A 624 1.86 17.79 26.68
CA PRO A 624 1.81 16.33 26.72
C PRO A 624 0.49 15.86 26.07
N PRO A 625 0.57 14.91 25.12
CA PRO A 625 -0.59 14.47 24.38
C PRO A 625 -1.65 13.95 25.34
N ARG A 626 -2.87 14.43 25.19
CA ARG A 626 -4.02 13.95 25.97
C ARG A 626 -4.66 12.80 25.21
N LEU A 627 -5.03 11.74 25.94
CA LEU A 627 -5.82 10.66 25.36
C LEU A 627 -7.17 11.23 24.91
N PRO A 628 -7.62 10.89 23.69
CA PRO A 628 -8.98 11.22 23.28
C PRO A 628 -9.99 10.49 24.20
N PRO A 629 -11.19 11.03 24.38
CA PRO A 629 -12.22 10.35 25.14
C PRO A 629 -12.59 9.02 24.48
N LEU A 630 -12.54 7.92 25.24
CA LEU A 630 -12.84 6.58 24.76
C LEU A 630 -13.83 5.89 25.72
N PRO A 631 -14.80 5.12 25.20
CA PRO A 631 -15.74 4.36 26.04
C PRO A 631 -15.01 3.24 26.79
N LEU A 632 -15.52 2.94 27.98
CA LEU A 632 -15.04 1.83 28.82
C LEU A 632 -15.74 0.53 28.42
N LEU A 633 -15.00 -0.38 27.80
CA LEU A 633 -15.48 -1.72 27.45
C LEU A 633 -15.41 -2.64 28.69
N ASP A 634 -16.53 -3.16 29.13
CA ASP A 634 -16.57 -4.23 30.13
C ASP A 634 -16.23 -5.58 29.48
N THR A 635 -14.96 -5.94 29.57
CA THR A 635 -14.43 -7.18 28.99
C THR A 635 -15.03 -8.44 29.60
N ALA A 636 -15.54 -8.37 30.84
CA ALA A 636 -16.20 -9.49 31.50
C ALA A 636 -17.57 -9.83 30.87
N THR A 637 -18.19 -8.89 30.17
CA THR A 637 -19.48 -9.09 29.49
C THR A 637 -19.34 -9.63 28.07
N LEU A 638 -18.13 -9.69 27.53
CA LEU A 638 -17.86 -10.00 26.13
C LEU A 638 -18.17 -11.46 25.82
N ARG A 639 -19.17 -11.71 24.98
CA ARG A 639 -19.69 -13.05 24.62
C ARG A 639 -19.85 -13.16 23.11
N ARG A 640 -19.30 -14.24 22.54
CA ARG A 640 -19.53 -14.56 21.14
C ARG A 640 -20.99 -14.93 20.91
N SER A 641 -21.62 -14.30 19.93
CA SER A 641 -22.93 -14.67 19.42
C SER A 641 -22.84 -15.94 18.56
N ALA A 642 -23.89 -16.75 18.56
CA ALA A 642 -24.04 -17.87 17.63
C ALA A 642 -24.33 -17.40 16.19
N ALA A 643 -24.68 -16.11 15.99
CA ALA A 643 -24.98 -15.54 14.69
C ALA A 643 -23.76 -15.52 13.77
N ARG A 644 -24.00 -15.67 12.47
CA ARG A 644 -23.02 -15.40 11.42
C ARG A 644 -23.46 -14.15 10.67
N PRO A 645 -22.54 -13.26 10.30
CA PRO A 645 -21.08 -13.30 10.52
C PRO A 645 -20.71 -13.18 12.00
N VAL A 646 -19.43 -13.50 12.30
CA VAL A 646 -18.89 -13.45 13.66
C VAL A 646 -19.24 -12.11 14.32
N THR A 647 -19.85 -12.19 15.49
CA THR A 647 -20.34 -11.05 16.26
C THR A 647 -20.15 -11.34 17.74
N PHE A 648 -19.81 -10.31 18.51
CA PHE A 648 -19.73 -10.39 19.97
C PHE A 648 -20.70 -9.36 20.57
N ALA A 649 -21.41 -9.77 21.61
CA ALA A 649 -22.14 -8.85 22.48
C ALA A 649 -21.26 -8.46 23.66
N ALA A 650 -21.30 -7.19 24.06
CA ALA A 650 -20.60 -6.66 25.22
C ALA A 650 -21.36 -5.47 25.81
N THR A 651 -20.83 -4.90 26.88
CA THR A 651 -21.28 -3.63 27.45
C THR A 651 -20.16 -2.61 27.40
N ALA A 652 -20.48 -1.40 26.98
CA ALA A 652 -19.56 -0.26 27.00
C ALA A 652 -20.24 0.94 27.67
N ASP A 653 -19.60 1.55 28.66
CA ASP A 653 -20.20 2.59 29.54
C ASP A 653 -21.60 2.22 30.06
N GLY A 654 -21.80 0.95 30.45
CA GLY A 654 -23.07 0.43 30.94
C GLY A 654 -24.15 0.20 29.87
N ARG A 655 -23.87 0.43 28.58
CA ARG A 655 -24.79 0.25 27.45
C ARG A 655 -24.42 -0.98 26.61
N PRO A 656 -25.39 -1.76 26.11
CA PRO A 656 -25.11 -2.85 25.19
C PRO A 656 -24.42 -2.38 23.91
N VAL A 657 -23.40 -3.12 23.49
CA VAL A 657 -22.70 -2.88 22.23
C VAL A 657 -22.51 -4.19 21.47
N SER A 658 -22.59 -4.12 20.14
CA SER A 658 -22.31 -5.24 19.25
C SER A 658 -20.98 -5.01 18.54
N LEU A 659 -20.01 -5.92 18.76
CA LEU A 659 -18.72 -5.88 18.09
C LEU A 659 -18.73 -6.82 16.89
N VAL A 660 -18.34 -6.28 15.75
CA VAL A 660 -18.23 -6.98 14.44
C VAL A 660 -16.84 -6.79 13.86
N PRO A 661 -16.40 -7.61 12.89
CA PRO A 661 -15.17 -7.32 12.15
C PRO A 661 -15.17 -5.89 11.60
N VAL A 662 -14.10 -5.14 11.83
CA VAL A 662 -13.99 -3.71 11.47
C VAL A 662 -14.24 -3.47 9.97
N ALA A 663 -13.85 -4.40 9.11
CA ALA A 663 -14.16 -4.33 7.68
C ALA A 663 -15.68 -4.35 7.37
N ARG A 664 -16.53 -4.69 8.33
CA ARG A 664 -18.00 -4.67 8.23
C ARG A 664 -18.65 -3.44 8.88
N ALA A 665 -17.88 -2.64 9.61
CA ALA A 665 -18.30 -1.34 10.13
C ALA A 665 -18.11 -0.28 9.02
N ARG A 666 -19.01 -0.24 8.05
CA ARG A 666 -18.83 0.53 6.79
C ARG A 666 -19.64 1.80 6.75
N HIS A 667 -20.80 1.83 7.40
CA HIS A 667 -21.69 2.98 7.53
C HIS A 667 -22.00 3.25 8.99
N GLY A 668 -22.07 4.52 9.35
CA GLY A 668 -22.31 4.99 10.71
C GLY A 668 -21.11 4.85 11.65
N PRO A 669 -21.19 5.46 12.82
CA PRO A 669 -20.10 5.53 13.76
C PRO A 669 -19.70 4.15 14.32
N PHE A 670 -18.40 3.98 14.54
CA PHE A 670 -17.83 2.78 15.14
C PHE A 670 -16.66 3.13 16.06
N THR A 671 -16.31 2.20 16.95
CA THR A 671 -15.17 2.32 17.87
C THR A 671 -14.32 1.06 17.82
N VAL A 672 -13.01 1.21 17.65
CA VAL A 672 -12.03 0.10 17.59
C VAL A 672 -11.21 0.00 18.87
N TYR A 673 -10.75 1.14 19.40
CA TYR A 673 -9.98 1.23 20.63
C TYR A 673 -10.86 1.61 21.81
N TRP A 674 -10.66 0.95 22.94
CA TRP A 674 -11.49 1.02 24.12
C TRP A 674 -10.63 1.21 25.36
N ARG A 675 -11.10 1.96 26.34
CA ARG A 675 -10.58 1.78 27.69
C ARG A 675 -11.04 0.43 28.21
N THR A 676 -10.16 -0.33 28.84
CA THR A 676 -10.44 -1.64 29.42
C THR A 676 -10.23 -1.69 30.93
N SER A 677 -9.80 -0.58 31.54
CA SER A 677 -9.64 -0.38 32.99
C SER A 677 -10.23 0.96 33.40
N PRO A 678 -10.92 1.05 34.55
CA PRO A 678 -11.55 2.30 35.03
C PRO A 678 -10.56 3.37 35.43
N ASP A 679 -9.35 3.00 35.83
CA ASP A 679 -8.40 3.91 36.47
C ASP A 679 -7.21 4.22 35.58
N GLN A 680 -7.25 5.36 34.91
CA GLN A 680 -6.08 6.23 34.74
C GLN A 680 -6.52 7.58 34.15
N GLY A 681 -6.13 8.68 34.80
CA GLY A 681 -6.38 10.01 34.30
C GLY A 681 -5.76 10.21 32.91
N ASN A 682 -6.31 11.17 32.15
CA ASN A 682 -5.99 11.51 30.74
C ASN A 682 -4.52 11.98 30.52
N THR A 683 -3.52 11.39 31.15
CA THR A 683 -2.11 11.75 30.95
C THR A 683 -1.34 10.53 30.48
N VAL A 684 -0.74 10.65 29.28
CA VAL A 684 0.23 9.68 28.76
C VAL A 684 1.56 9.95 29.47
N PRO A 685 2.24 8.93 30.04
CA PRO A 685 3.61 9.10 30.49
C PRO A 685 4.50 9.46 29.30
N PRO A 686 5.52 10.31 29.48
CA PRO A 686 6.48 10.57 28.41
C PRO A 686 7.09 9.25 27.97
N ALA A 687 7.16 9.03 26.64
CA ALA A 687 7.76 7.84 26.05
C ALA A 687 9.17 7.63 26.63
N GLN A 688 9.36 6.55 27.36
CA GLN A 688 10.71 6.13 27.78
C GLN A 688 11.37 5.55 26.53
N SER A 689 12.41 6.24 26.05
CA SER A 689 13.28 5.68 25.05
C SER A 689 13.94 4.41 25.65
N GLN A 690 13.44 3.24 25.30
CA GLN A 690 14.13 2.01 25.60
C GLN A 690 15.37 1.95 24.70
N ALA A 691 16.53 2.25 25.27
CA ALA A 691 17.79 1.94 24.65
C ALA A 691 17.85 0.41 24.43
N ILE A 692 18.02 0.02 23.19
CA ILE A 692 18.26 -1.39 22.82
C ILE A 692 19.57 -1.79 23.48
N PRO A 693 19.64 -2.88 24.27
CA PRO A 693 20.91 -3.36 24.80
C PRO A 693 21.81 -3.75 23.63
N SER A 694 22.97 -3.13 23.54
CA SER A 694 24.04 -3.60 22.68
C SER A 694 24.56 -4.92 23.26
N GLU A 695 24.22 -6.04 22.63
CA GLU A 695 24.93 -7.28 22.89
C GLU A 695 26.34 -7.18 22.30
N GLY A 696 27.36 -7.41 23.18
CA GLY A 696 28.76 -7.40 22.85
C GLY A 696 29.25 -8.65 22.11
#